data_10b97371d9dd6e04c857c77d2e5e8426
#
_entry.id   10b97371d9dd6e04c857c77d2e5e8426
#
_cell.length_a   1.000
_cell.length_b   1.000
_cell.length_c   1.000
_cell.angle_alpha   90.00
_cell.angle_beta   90.00
_cell.angle_gamma   90.00
#
_symmetry.space_group_name_H-M   'P 1'
#
loop_
_entity.id
_entity.type
_entity.pdbx_description
1 polymer ?
#
loop_
_entity_poly.entity_id
_entity_poly.type
_entity_poly.pdbx_seq_one_letter_code
_entity_poly.pdbx_strand_id
1 'polypeptide(L)'
;MSHMSHMPHRALYITLFLIIVLLSCSVVFSRELYNPGNTIQKIGRVSSDVPYVTYAIHDINRLGLTITNIGSIGTGFIGEEVVGTGAPSGIYPYPGRYKYQFGGAFWIGAVVGRDTLVSVGADGWQHTREMYPDTYPRGDIEQHSILDDEDEEAVSEQDLIAVYTDTVTNPTYVIIDPTDGRPHIPLNIEITQRSYAWSYQYAEDFILFDYSVKNIGYKDIEGAYLGVYLDAEVTANSGDYDNFTDDICGFRRYIESHQGCGFIDTVNIAWVADNDGRSVTPDICPAGFELTSVTGIRVVRTPSDSLRYSFNWWISNPDAALDFGPRRMGTPDDPFRDFGGFLGTPEGDKNKYYVLRHEEFDYDQLYSAIDQTADGWLPPSSQAADFSDGYDTRFLLSFGPFDIDPGEVLPVSFAYVAGENFHRRCEDWEQYYHPYDPDPYYQRLDFSDIGKNAVWASWIYDNPGYDTDDDGYFGKYRICAYDSVINYDTITIDPIEVDTTVVYTQADTMWYEGDNVPDFRGASPPPPPELRVIPGIDRFNSGRLCVRWNGFRSETEKDIFSRVADFEGYRVYLSLSSQLSDFVLVSSFDREDYNKFIYNEGRDIWELRDPPFTLDSLRALYGGNFDPLNFNIDQRFYWQDSVFYFKRQDWNRSDLLDSANIHKIYPDEPPPTILNPDSARIYYPEELTDDGEFKYYEYEYVFKNLLVSQLYYVSVTAFDYGSPSSGLLSLETSPTVNVVAEYPQNRNSRVETEKLNVVVYPNPYRIDGQYRSFEGGGFEGRGQETMPDDRVRAIHFTNLPHKCTIRIFTLDGDLVREIDHDYPPDSPQSMHEIWDVITRNTQVPVSGIYYYSVESDYGNQVGKIVIIM
;
A
#
# COMPACT_ATOMS: atom_id res chain seq x y z
N MET A 1 -23.51 -64.57 -26.64
CA MET A 1 -24.98 -64.37 -26.60
C MET A 1 -25.20 -63.34 -25.46
N SER A 2 -25.24 -62.07 -25.81
CA SER A 2 -26.36 -61.15 -26.05
C SER A 2 -27.07 -60.84 -24.73
N HIS A 3 -27.04 -59.70 -24.20
CA HIS A 3 -27.67 -58.42 -24.63
C HIS A 3 -27.02 -57.16 -24.07
N MET A 4 -26.48 -56.37 -24.95
CA MET A 4 -26.31 -54.94 -24.71
C MET A 4 -27.62 -54.22 -25.05
N SER A 5 -28.24 -53.57 -24.10
CA SER A 5 -29.37 -52.66 -24.35
C SER A 5 -28.87 -51.23 -24.52
N HIS A 6 -29.18 -50.62 -25.66
CA HIS A 6 -28.94 -49.26 -26.06
C HIS A 6 -29.59 -48.26 -25.11
N MET A 7 -28.82 -47.40 -24.51
CA MET A 7 -29.31 -46.08 -23.99
C MET A 7 -29.34 -45.07 -25.14
N PRO A 8 -30.40 -44.27 -25.29
CA PRO A 8 -30.53 -43.36 -26.41
C PRO A 8 -29.59 -42.13 -26.20
N HIS A 9 -28.86 -41.79 -27.25
CA HIS A 9 -27.92 -40.68 -27.35
C HIS A 9 -28.45 -39.30 -26.90
N ARG A 10 -29.76 -39.12 -26.76
CA ARG A 10 -30.38 -37.89 -26.25
C ARG A 10 -30.19 -37.63 -24.74
N ALA A 11 -30.03 -38.66 -23.95
CA ALA A 11 -29.80 -38.52 -22.48
C ALA A 11 -28.37 -38.06 -22.17
N LEU A 12 -27.39 -38.45 -23.03
CA LEU A 12 -25.98 -38.07 -22.85
C LEU A 12 -25.73 -36.59 -23.16
N TYR A 13 -26.42 -36.03 -24.17
CA TYR A 13 -26.34 -34.63 -24.53
C TYR A 13 -27.00 -33.70 -23.51
N ILE A 14 -28.09 -34.11 -22.90
CA ILE A 14 -28.77 -33.33 -21.86
C ILE A 14 -27.94 -33.33 -20.59
N THR A 15 -27.28 -34.41 -20.22
CA THR A 15 -26.40 -34.48 -19.02
C THR A 15 -25.10 -33.70 -19.26
N LEU A 16 -24.52 -33.71 -20.46
CA LEU A 16 -23.34 -32.94 -20.82
C LEU A 16 -23.68 -31.44 -20.91
N PHE A 17 -24.85 -31.08 -21.41
CA PHE A 17 -25.33 -29.69 -21.46
C PHE A 17 -25.65 -29.14 -20.08
N LEU A 18 -26.22 -29.94 -19.17
CA LEU A 18 -26.44 -29.56 -17.76
C LEU A 18 -25.14 -29.45 -16.97
N ILE A 19 -24.12 -30.26 -17.25
CA ILE A 19 -22.80 -30.15 -16.62
C ILE A 19 -22.06 -28.93 -17.18
N ILE A 20 -22.18 -28.59 -18.46
CA ILE A 20 -21.59 -27.37 -19.04
C ILE A 20 -22.33 -26.12 -18.54
N VAL A 21 -23.63 -26.15 -18.33
CA VAL A 21 -24.42 -25.06 -17.77
C VAL A 21 -24.17 -24.91 -16.26
N LEU A 22 -23.94 -25.98 -15.51
CA LEU A 22 -23.54 -25.93 -14.10
C LEU A 22 -22.09 -25.49 -13.91
N LEU A 23 -21.17 -25.78 -14.84
CA LEU A 23 -19.79 -25.27 -14.85
C LEU A 23 -19.71 -23.84 -15.37
N SER A 24 -20.69 -23.35 -16.14
CA SER A 24 -20.74 -21.94 -16.55
C SER A 24 -21.54 -21.05 -15.59
N CYS A 25 -22.33 -21.61 -14.68
CA CYS A 25 -23.01 -20.83 -13.61
C CYS A 25 -22.18 -20.69 -12.32
N SER A 26 -21.11 -21.46 -12.15
CA SER A 26 -20.19 -21.29 -11.01
C SER A 26 -19.06 -20.27 -11.25
N VAL A 27 -19.06 -19.56 -12.36
CA VAL A 27 -18.04 -18.54 -12.69
C VAL A 27 -18.62 -17.11 -12.71
N VAL A 28 -19.84 -16.88 -12.23
CA VAL A 28 -20.47 -15.54 -12.29
C VAL A 28 -20.92 -14.99 -10.92
N PHE A 29 -20.30 -15.43 -9.85
CA PHE A 29 -20.43 -14.74 -8.55
C PHE A 29 -19.10 -14.77 -7.76
N SER A 30 -18.01 -14.30 -8.37
CA SER A 30 -16.91 -13.75 -7.62
C SER A 30 -16.96 -12.22 -7.77
N ARG A 31 -17.34 -11.57 -6.72
CA ARG A 31 -17.12 -10.16 -6.34
C ARG A 31 -16.56 -9.25 -7.44
N GLU A 32 -17.44 -8.53 -8.16
CA GLU A 32 -17.15 -7.15 -8.54
C GLU A 32 -17.27 -6.26 -7.29
N LEU A 33 -16.49 -6.51 -6.27
CA LEU A 33 -16.35 -5.69 -5.08
C LEU A 33 -14.86 -5.51 -4.87
N TYR A 34 -14.37 -4.42 -5.33
CA TYR A 34 -13.00 -3.95 -5.37
C TYR A 34 -12.32 -4.22 -6.71
N ASN A 35 -12.49 -3.27 -7.60
CA ASN A 35 -11.56 -3.05 -8.70
C ASN A 35 -10.93 -1.67 -8.47
N PRO A 36 -9.85 -1.57 -7.68
CA PRO A 36 -8.97 -0.43 -7.80
C PRO A 36 -8.41 -0.55 -9.21
N GLY A 37 -8.57 0.44 -10.03
CA GLY A 37 -8.30 0.56 -11.47
C GLY A 37 -7.16 -0.20 -12.16
N ASN A 38 -6.67 -1.29 -11.60
CA ASN A 38 -5.59 -2.11 -12.12
C ASN A 38 -6.06 -3.05 -13.21
N THR A 39 -6.24 -2.49 -14.37
CA THR A 39 -6.41 -3.28 -15.57
C THR A 39 -5.01 -3.59 -16.11
N ILE A 40 -4.59 -4.87 -16.12
CA ILE A 40 -3.51 -5.31 -17.00
C ILE A 40 -3.97 -4.97 -18.41
N GLN A 41 -3.47 -3.87 -18.96
CA GLN A 41 -3.81 -3.49 -20.33
C GLN A 41 -2.99 -4.34 -21.28
N LYS A 42 -3.66 -5.31 -21.90
CA LYS A 42 -3.06 -6.14 -22.95
C LYS A 42 -2.95 -5.32 -24.21
N ILE A 43 -1.74 -4.95 -24.56
CA ILE A 43 -1.46 -4.34 -25.86
C ILE A 43 -1.70 -5.41 -26.91
N GLY A 44 -2.57 -5.10 -27.88
CA GLY A 44 -3.13 -6.05 -28.82
C GLY A 44 -2.11 -6.99 -29.49
N ARG A 45 -2.51 -8.24 -29.72
CA ARG A 45 -1.72 -9.29 -30.33
C ARG A 45 -1.01 -8.83 -31.59
N VAL A 46 0.29 -8.65 -31.48
CA VAL A 46 1.21 -8.59 -32.63
C VAL A 46 1.66 -10.02 -32.90
N SER A 47 2.03 -10.35 -34.17
CA SER A 47 2.35 -11.69 -34.66
C SER A 47 3.30 -12.48 -33.73
N SER A 48 3.27 -13.81 -33.80
CA SER A 48 3.94 -14.80 -32.95
C SER A 48 5.47 -14.65 -32.73
N ASP A 49 6.10 -13.65 -33.33
CA ASP A 49 7.56 -13.42 -33.29
C ASP A 49 7.92 -12.11 -32.60
N VAL A 50 6.95 -11.37 -32.04
CA VAL A 50 7.18 -10.10 -31.34
C VAL A 50 7.04 -10.32 -29.82
N PRO A 51 8.00 -9.86 -28.99
CA PRO A 51 7.87 -9.92 -27.54
C PRO A 51 6.60 -9.22 -27.07
N TYR A 52 5.88 -9.85 -26.15
CA TYR A 52 4.63 -9.35 -25.62
C TYR A 52 4.89 -8.44 -24.42
N VAL A 53 4.92 -7.14 -24.62
CA VAL A 53 5.13 -6.15 -23.57
C VAL A 53 3.83 -5.89 -22.84
N THR A 54 3.84 -6.00 -21.51
CA THR A 54 2.75 -5.66 -20.63
C THR A 54 3.22 -4.76 -19.50
N TYR A 55 2.28 -4.11 -18.83
CA TYR A 55 2.54 -3.32 -17.64
C TYR A 55 1.43 -3.48 -16.60
N ALA A 56 1.75 -3.21 -15.35
CA ALA A 56 0.82 -3.07 -14.24
C ALA A 56 1.22 -1.84 -13.42
N ILE A 57 0.34 -1.38 -12.53
CA ILE A 57 0.52 -0.15 -11.77
C ILE A 57 0.44 -0.47 -10.29
N HIS A 58 1.44 -0.01 -9.51
CA HIS A 58 1.30 0.16 -8.07
C HIS A 58 0.54 1.45 -7.79
N ASP A 59 -0.61 1.32 -7.11
CA ASP A 59 -1.51 2.43 -6.79
C ASP A 59 -2.20 2.27 -5.42
N ILE A 60 -1.78 1.28 -4.63
CA ILE A 60 -2.34 1.01 -3.31
C ILE A 60 -1.77 1.95 -2.22
N ASN A 61 -0.56 2.44 -2.40
CA ASN A 61 0.16 3.29 -1.46
C ASN A 61 0.35 4.72 -2.00
N ARG A 62 1.15 5.54 -1.33
CA ARG A 62 1.38 6.95 -1.72
C ARG A 62 2.43 7.11 -2.81
N LEU A 63 3.02 6.04 -3.32
CA LEU A 63 4.01 6.06 -4.39
C LEU A 63 3.49 5.35 -5.64
N GLY A 64 2.91 6.11 -6.58
CA GLY A 64 2.38 5.57 -7.83
C GLY A 64 3.48 5.23 -8.83
N LEU A 65 3.56 3.97 -9.28
CA LEU A 65 4.61 3.50 -10.16
C LEU A 65 4.12 2.45 -11.16
N THR A 66 4.48 2.64 -12.43
CA THR A 66 4.24 1.64 -13.48
C THR A 66 5.36 0.61 -13.51
N ILE A 67 4.99 -0.66 -13.47
CA ILE A 67 5.88 -1.83 -13.55
C ILE A 67 5.74 -2.49 -14.92
N THR A 68 6.85 -2.92 -15.50
CA THR A 68 6.87 -3.54 -16.83
C THR A 68 7.49 -4.94 -16.79
N ASN A 69 7.23 -5.73 -17.82
CA ASN A 69 7.86 -7.04 -18.02
C ASN A 69 9.10 -7.00 -18.94
N ILE A 70 9.78 -5.86 -19.00
CA ILE A 70 10.97 -5.63 -19.83
C ILE A 70 12.16 -5.04 -19.05
N GLY A 71 12.12 -5.15 -17.71
CA GLY A 71 13.20 -4.66 -16.84
C GLY A 71 13.26 -3.14 -16.70
N SER A 72 12.19 -2.40 -17.07
CA SER A 72 12.05 -0.98 -16.83
C SER A 72 10.88 -0.69 -15.88
N ILE A 73 10.98 0.42 -15.14
CA ILE A 73 9.96 0.95 -14.24
C ILE A 73 9.63 2.39 -14.66
N GLY A 74 8.38 2.82 -14.41
CA GLY A 74 7.88 4.09 -14.92
C GLY A 74 7.44 4.03 -16.38
N THR A 75 7.03 5.17 -16.93
CA THR A 75 6.38 5.23 -18.26
C THR A 75 7.29 5.71 -19.37
N GLY A 76 8.38 6.41 -19.07
CA GLY A 76 9.20 7.13 -20.05
C GLY A 76 9.84 6.24 -21.13
N PHE A 77 10.24 5.02 -20.76
CA PHE A 77 10.92 4.11 -21.69
C PHE A 77 9.98 3.22 -22.52
N ILE A 78 8.69 3.19 -22.23
CA ILE A 78 7.69 2.42 -22.98
C ILE A 78 6.72 3.29 -23.78
N GLY A 79 6.63 4.57 -23.45
CA GLY A 79 5.80 5.57 -24.14
C GLY A 79 4.34 5.57 -23.67
N GLU A 80 3.74 6.74 -23.58
CA GLU A 80 2.34 6.92 -23.18
C GLU A 80 1.35 6.26 -24.14
N GLU A 81 1.71 6.06 -25.39
CA GLU A 81 0.90 5.35 -26.38
C GLU A 81 0.68 3.87 -26.02
N VAL A 82 1.58 3.32 -25.22
CA VAL A 82 1.53 1.93 -24.73
C VAL A 82 0.77 1.84 -23.41
N VAL A 83 1.11 2.69 -22.44
CA VAL A 83 0.55 2.66 -21.07
C VAL A 83 -0.70 3.54 -20.88
N GLY A 84 -1.01 4.38 -21.88
CA GLY A 84 -2.09 5.37 -21.78
C GLY A 84 -1.69 6.62 -21.00
N THR A 85 -2.40 7.70 -21.26
CA THR A 85 -2.23 8.96 -20.54
C THR A 85 -2.68 8.80 -19.09
N GLY A 86 -1.81 9.13 -18.13
CA GLY A 86 -2.11 9.13 -16.71
C GLY A 86 -1.58 7.91 -15.93
N ALA A 87 -0.85 6.98 -16.57
CA ALA A 87 -0.11 5.96 -15.83
C ALA A 87 1.03 6.63 -15.03
N PRO A 88 1.23 6.26 -13.74
CA PRO A 88 2.21 6.93 -12.89
C PRO A 88 3.65 6.54 -13.22
N SER A 89 4.56 7.50 -13.13
CA SER A 89 6.00 7.31 -13.23
C SER A 89 6.69 7.95 -12.04
N GLY A 90 6.63 7.29 -10.86
CA GLY A 90 7.15 7.85 -9.61
C GLY A 90 6.34 9.05 -9.15
N ILE A 91 5.01 8.97 -9.18
CA ILE A 91 4.14 10.04 -8.66
C ILE A 91 4.09 9.96 -7.14
N TYR A 92 4.44 11.06 -6.46
CA TYR A 92 4.41 11.15 -5.01
C TYR A 92 4.00 12.55 -4.52
N PRO A 93 3.05 12.66 -3.54
CA PRO A 93 2.19 11.59 -3.10
C PRO A 93 1.13 11.20 -4.15
N TYR A 94 0.87 9.92 -4.29
CA TYR A 94 -0.16 9.40 -5.20
C TYR A 94 -1.54 9.31 -4.48
N PRO A 95 -2.69 9.55 -5.13
CA PRO A 95 -2.85 10.03 -6.51
C PRO A 95 -2.67 11.57 -6.61
N GLY A 96 -1.51 12.00 -6.98
CA GLY A 96 -1.17 13.42 -7.12
C GLY A 96 -0.71 13.76 -8.53
N ARG A 97 -0.05 14.92 -8.65
CA ARG A 97 0.44 15.42 -9.92
C ARG A 97 1.96 15.59 -9.97
N TYR A 98 2.67 15.28 -8.88
CA TYR A 98 4.11 15.49 -8.78
C TYR A 98 4.84 14.21 -9.19
N LYS A 99 5.55 14.28 -10.30
CA LYS A 99 6.32 13.21 -10.89
C LYS A 99 7.79 13.36 -10.49
N TYR A 100 8.46 12.26 -10.16
CA TYR A 100 9.86 12.27 -9.70
C TYR A 100 10.81 11.51 -10.63
N GLN A 101 10.32 10.78 -11.62
CA GLN A 101 11.17 10.13 -12.60
C GLN A 101 10.54 10.08 -14.00
N PHE A 102 11.37 10.20 -15.02
CA PHE A 102 11.00 9.82 -16.38
C PHE A 102 10.83 8.30 -16.45
N GLY A 103 11.81 7.55 -15.94
CA GLY A 103 11.80 6.11 -15.83
C GLY A 103 13.06 5.56 -15.18
N GLY A 104 13.01 4.30 -14.80
CA GLY A 104 14.16 3.56 -14.27
C GLY A 104 14.32 2.22 -14.97
N ALA A 105 15.48 1.59 -14.81
CA ALA A 105 15.74 0.29 -15.40
C ALA A 105 16.77 -0.51 -14.60
N PHE A 106 16.63 -1.83 -14.68
CA PHE A 106 17.60 -2.77 -14.13
C PHE A 106 18.71 -3.04 -15.14
N TRP A 107 19.95 -2.99 -14.69
CA TRP A 107 21.15 -3.27 -15.47
C TRP A 107 21.92 -4.43 -14.85
N ILE A 108 22.48 -5.30 -15.65
CA ILE A 108 23.42 -6.34 -15.22
C ILE A 108 24.56 -6.45 -16.21
N GLY A 109 25.79 -6.40 -15.69
CA GLY A 109 27.02 -6.55 -16.49
C GLY A 109 27.96 -7.58 -15.88
N ALA A 110 28.61 -8.39 -16.71
CA ALA A 110 29.49 -9.43 -16.26
C ALA A 110 30.51 -9.84 -17.32
N VAL A 111 31.39 -10.77 -16.96
CA VAL A 111 32.31 -11.44 -17.90
C VAL A 111 31.83 -12.87 -18.13
N VAL A 112 31.60 -13.23 -19.39
CA VAL A 112 31.21 -14.59 -19.79
C VAL A 112 32.31 -15.17 -20.71
N GLY A 113 33.18 -15.98 -20.14
CA GLY A 113 34.38 -16.52 -20.82
C GLY A 113 35.44 -15.45 -21.11
N ARG A 114 35.36 -14.72 -22.22
CA ARG A 114 36.31 -13.63 -22.57
C ARG A 114 35.60 -12.34 -22.96
N ASP A 115 34.29 -12.39 -22.98
CA ASP A 115 33.46 -11.29 -23.43
C ASP A 115 32.91 -10.50 -22.23
N THR A 116 33.06 -9.20 -22.24
CA THR A 116 32.38 -8.30 -21.32
C THR A 116 31.01 -8.00 -21.93
N LEU A 117 29.95 -8.32 -21.20
CA LEU A 117 28.57 -8.24 -21.64
C LEU A 117 27.75 -7.46 -20.62
N VAL A 118 26.81 -6.67 -21.12
CA VAL A 118 25.83 -5.97 -20.30
C VAL A 118 24.46 -6.12 -20.92
N SER A 119 23.46 -6.39 -20.09
CA SER A 119 22.07 -6.42 -20.50
C SER A 119 21.29 -5.38 -19.68
N VAL A 120 20.48 -4.57 -20.36
CA VAL A 120 19.75 -3.42 -19.79
C VAL A 120 18.25 -3.49 -20.13
N GLY A 121 17.40 -3.09 -19.15
CA GLY A 121 15.98 -2.85 -19.40
C GLY A 121 15.75 -1.57 -20.21
N ALA A 122 16.54 -0.55 -19.94
CA ALA A 122 16.62 0.70 -20.68
C ALA A 122 17.93 1.43 -20.34
N ASP A 123 18.41 2.29 -21.24
CA ASP A 123 19.63 3.11 -21.05
C ASP A 123 19.46 4.59 -21.42
N GLY A 124 18.26 5.12 -21.32
CA GLY A 124 17.96 6.51 -21.63
C GLY A 124 17.78 6.77 -23.13
N TRP A 125 18.30 7.89 -23.58
CA TRP A 125 18.13 8.40 -24.94
C TRP A 125 18.73 7.54 -26.06
N GLN A 126 19.58 6.58 -25.74
CA GLN A 126 20.08 5.62 -26.72
C GLN A 126 19.06 4.53 -27.10
N HIS A 127 17.98 4.45 -26.30
CA HIS A 127 16.86 3.53 -26.53
C HIS A 127 17.29 2.06 -26.63
N THR A 128 18.40 1.69 -25.98
CA THR A 128 18.80 0.30 -25.87
C THR A 128 17.87 -0.42 -24.92
N ARG A 129 17.29 -1.51 -25.38
CA ARG A 129 16.49 -2.43 -24.58
C ARG A 129 16.92 -3.84 -24.97
N GLU A 130 17.34 -4.62 -23.99
CA GLU A 130 17.89 -5.95 -24.19
C GLU A 130 17.14 -7.02 -23.39
N MET A 131 16.22 -6.59 -22.52
CA MET A 131 15.37 -7.46 -21.72
C MET A 131 13.97 -7.52 -22.31
N TYR A 132 13.44 -8.72 -22.46
CA TYR A 132 12.13 -8.96 -23.04
C TYR A 132 11.40 -10.09 -22.32
N PRO A 133 10.05 -10.03 -22.26
CA PRO A 133 9.28 -11.05 -21.60
C PRO A 133 9.45 -12.42 -22.27
N ASP A 134 9.29 -13.45 -21.48
CA ASP A 134 9.18 -14.82 -21.96
C ASP A 134 7.87 -15.00 -22.79
N THR A 135 7.67 -16.16 -23.34
CA THR A 135 6.50 -16.45 -24.17
C THR A 135 5.22 -16.47 -23.35
N TYR A 136 4.13 -15.98 -23.94
CA TYR A 136 2.78 -16.03 -23.34
C TYR A 136 2.39 -17.47 -22.93
N PRO A 137 1.77 -17.72 -21.75
CA PRO A 137 1.33 -16.73 -20.75
C PRO A 137 2.41 -16.29 -19.75
N ARG A 138 3.55 -16.91 -19.70
CA ARG A 138 4.61 -16.71 -18.73
C ARG A 138 5.21 -15.28 -18.76
N GLY A 139 5.06 -14.57 -19.84
CA GLY A 139 5.47 -13.17 -19.96
C GLY A 139 4.44 -12.14 -19.49
N ASP A 140 3.22 -12.55 -19.11
CA ASP A 140 2.26 -11.64 -18.49
C ASP A 140 2.70 -11.30 -17.06
N ILE A 141 2.31 -10.11 -16.57
CA ILE A 141 2.52 -9.74 -15.16
C ILE A 141 1.42 -10.41 -14.33
N GLU A 142 1.82 -11.21 -13.34
CA GLU A 142 0.93 -11.83 -12.37
C GLU A 142 0.67 -10.84 -11.24
N GLN A 143 -0.54 -10.88 -10.66
CA GLN A 143 -0.94 -10.01 -9.56
C GLN A 143 -1.52 -10.85 -8.42
N HIS A 144 -1.05 -10.56 -7.19
CA HIS A 144 -1.52 -11.19 -5.97
C HIS A 144 -1.84 -10.12 -4.93
N SER A 145 -2.72 -10.44 -3.96
CA SER A 145 -3.11 -9.52 -2.91
C SER A 145 -3.55 -10.25 -1.65
N ILE A 146 -3.00 -9.89 -0.50
CA ILE A 146 -3.48 -10.36 0.82
C ILE A 146 -4.91 -9.90 1.15
N LEU A 147 -5.47 -8.98 0.37
CA LEU A 147 -6.86 -8.56 0.49
C LEU A 147 -7.84 -9.56 -0.15
N ASP A 148 -7.32 -10.56 -0.87
CA ASP A 148 -8.07 -11.69 -1.38
C ASP A 148 -7.81 -12.92 -0.49
N ASP A 149 -8.80 -13.29 0.31
CA ASP A 149 -8.72 -14.41 1.26
C ASP A 149 -8.41 -15.78 0.59
N GLU A 150 -8.56 -15.87 -0.75
CA GLU A 150 -8.29 -17.09 -1.52
C GLU A 150 -6.86 -17.11 -2.11
N ASP A 151 -6.12 -16.02 -2.02
CA ASP A 151 -4.76 -15.89 -2.57
C ASP A 151 -3.69 -16.22 -1.52
N GLU A 152 -3.38 -17.50 -1.38
CA GLU A 152 -2.37 -17.99 -0.42
C GLU A 152 -0.92 -17.60 -0.81
N GLU A 153 -0.67 -17.14 -2.04
CA GLU A 153 0.67 -16.77 -2.53
C GLU A 153 0.99 -15.29 -2.29
N ALA A 154 -0.01 -14.49 -1.94
CA ALA A 154 0.15 -13.06 -1.70
C ALA A 154 1.02 -12.74 -0.48
N VAL A 155 1.83 -11.71 -0.61
CA VAL A 155 2.77 -11.22 0.41
C VAL A 155 2.39 -9.83 0.90
N SER A 156 1.90 -8.97 0.00
CA SER A 156 1.49 -7.59 0.30
C SER A 156 0.06 -7.31 -0.17
N GLU A 157 -0.41 -6.11 0.08
CA GLU A 157 -1.72 -5.69 -0.44
C GLU A 157 -1.73 -5.59 -1.98
N GLN A 158 -0.54 -5.46 -2.59
CA GLN A 158 -0.41 -5.45 -4.05
C GLN A 158 0.95 -6.01 -4.47
N ASP A 159 0.96 -7.26 -4.92
CA ASP A 159 2.13 -7.93 -5.48
C ASP A 159 2.04 -7.92 -7.00
N LEU A 160 3.15 -7.55 -7.66
CA LEU A 160 3.28 -7.63 -9.12
C LEU A 160 4.50 -8.47 -9.45
N ILE A 161 4.32 -9.53 -10.28
CA ILE A 161 5.39 -10.45 -10.64
C ILE A 161 5.58 -10.45 -12.15
N ALA A 162 6.79 -10.12 -12.60
CA ALA A 162 7.18 -10.13 -14.00
C ALA A 162 8.36 -11.07 -14.24
N VAL A 163 8.34 -11.81 -15.36
CA VAL A 163 9.44 -12.69 -15.79
C VAL A 163 9.91 -12.29 -17.17
N TYR A 164 11.21 -12.06 -17.33
CA TYR A 164 11.82 -11.66 -18.59
C TYR A 164 13.26 -12.19 -18.71
N THR A 165 13.78 -12.18 -19.94
CA THR A 165 15.13 -12.67 -20.28
C THR A 165 15.86 -11.68 -21.17
N ASP A 166 17.17 -11.82 -21.27
CA ASP A 166 18.03 -11.07 -22.21
C ASP A 166 18.33 -11.84 -23.52
N THR A 167 17.64 -12.93 -23.77
CA THR A 167 17.98 -13.88 -24.86
C THR A 167 17.55 -13.46 -26.27
N VAL A 168 16.84 -12.33 -26.40
CA VAL A 168 16.41 -11.81 -27.70
C VAL A 168 17.59 -11.17 -28.42
N THR A 169 18.00 -11.74 -29.57
CA THR A 169 19.13 -11.26 -30.38
C THR A 169 18.71 -10.69 -31.75
N ASN A 170 17.40 -10.63 -32.01
CA ASN A 170 16.91 -10.12 -33.29
C ASN A 170 17.18 -8.60 -33.42
N PRO A 171 17.95 -8.14 -34.41
CA PRO A 171 18.30 -6.72 -34.60
C PRO A 171 17.12 -5.80 -34.90
N THR A 172 15.93 -6.33 -35.07
CA THR A 172 14.70 -5.53 -35.13
C THR A 172 14.30 -5.00 -33.75
N TYR A 173 14.67 -5.70 -32.70
CA TYR A 173 14.31 -5.38 -31.31
C TYR A 173 15.49 -4.92 -30.48
N VAL A 174 16.68 -5.47 -30.75
CA VAL A 174 17.89 -5.17 -29.96
C VAL A 174 18.92 -4.55 -30.88
N ILE A 175 19.37 -3.36 -30.55
CA ILE A 175 20.37 -2.62 -31.35
C ILE A 175 21.76 -3.29 -31.23
N ILE A 176 22.58 -3.04 -32.19
CA ILE A 176 24.00 -3.44 -32.19
C ILE A 176 24.79 -2.57 -31.20
N ASP A 177 25.83 -3.13 -30.55
CA ASP A 177 26.75 -2.36 -29.73
C ASP A 177 27.43 -1.25 -30.54
N PRO A 178 27.23 0.04 -30.17
CA PRO A 178 27.74 1.17 -30.97
C PRO A 178 29.26 1.29 -30.93
N THR A 179 29.93 0.71 -29.92
CA THR A 179 31.39 0.86 -29.75
C THR A 179 32.20 -0.12 -30.58
N ASP A 180 31.71 -1.32 -30.82
CA ASP A 180 32.44 -2.33 -31.58
C ASP A 180 31.64 -2.97 -32.74
N GLY A 181 30.37 -2.56 -32.89
CA GLY A 181 29.51 -2.97 -34.05
C GLY A 181 29.05 -4.43 -33.99
N ARG A 182 29.18 -5.10 -32.87
CA ARG A 182 28.71 -6.49 -32.68
C ARG A 182 27.19 -6.51 -32.41
N PRO A 183 26.51 -7.59 -32.84
CA PRO A 183 25.14 -7.84 -32.38
C PRO A 183 25.12 -8.07 -30.86
N HIS A 184 23.96 -7.83 -30.22
CA HIS A 184 23.74 -8.19 -28.84
C HIS A 184 24.10 -9.65 -28.57
N ILE A 185 24.94 -9.85 -27.55
CA ILE A 185 25.33 -11.18 -27.04
C ILE A 185 24.78 -11.29 -25.63
N PRO A 186 23.76 -12.11 -25.40
CA PRO A 186 23.12 -12.20 -24.09
C PRO A 186 24.04 -12.82 -23.04
N LEU A 187 23.89 -12.38 -21.79
CA LEU A 187 24.39 -13.07 -20.61
C LEU A 187 23.73 -14.45 -20.45
N ASN A 188 22.57 -14.64 -21.04
CA ASN A 188 21.66 -15.78 -20.87
C ASN A 188 21.12 -15.86 -19.45
N ILE A 189 20.43 -14.83 -19.05
CA ILE A 189 19.76 -14.74 -17.76
C ILE A 189 18.25 -14.74 -17.90
N GLU A 190 17.58 -15.30 -16.88
CA GLU A 190 16.15 -15.16 -16.64
C GLU A 190 16.00 -14.37 -15.34
N ILE A 191 15.21 -13.32 -15.39
CA ILE A 191 14.94 -12.45 -14.25
C ILE A 191 13.49 -12.61 -13.83
N THR A 192 13.25 -13.00 -12.58
CA THR A 192 11.94 -12.86 -11.95
C THR A 192 11.98 -11.62 -11.06
N GLN A 193 11.20 -10.63 -11.43
CA GLN A 193 11.00 -9.40 -10.69
C GLN A 193 9.70 -9.49 -9.91
N ARG A 194 9.76 -9.33 -8.59
CA ARG A 194 8.60 -9.16 -7.72
C ARG A 194 8.64 -7.77 -7.14
N SER A 195 7.48 -7.14 -7.04
CA SER A 195 7.36 -5.84 -6.37
C SER A 195 6.15 -5.84 -5.46
N TYR A 196 6.32 -5.25 -4.27
CA TYR A 196 5.39 -5.31 -3.17
C TYR A 196 5.07 -3.90 -2.67
N ALA A 197 3.79 -3.64 -2.39
CA ALA A 197 3.32 -2.37 -1.86
C ALA A 197 2.23 -2.57 -0.80
N TRP A 198 2.25 -1.70 0.22
CA TRP A 198 1.31 -1.68 1.33
C TRP A 198 0.77 -0.27 1.53
N SER A 199 -0.49 -0.16 1.96
CA SER A 199 -1.13 1.12 2.30
C SER A 199 -0.89 1.56 3.76
N TYR A 200 -0.16 0.78 4.54
CA TYR A 200 0.11 1.09 5.94
C TYR A 200 1.03 2.30 6.08
N GLN A 201 0.74 3.19 7.03
CA GLN A 201 1.44 4.48 7.19
C GLN A 201 2.97 4.37 7.29
N TYR A 202 3.51 3.28 7.81
CA TYR A 202 4.96 3.05 7.88
C TYR A 202 5.54 2.50 6.58
N ALA A 203 4.72 2.04 5.64
CA ALA A 203 5.09 1.39 4.38
C ALA A 203 4.52 2.09 3.13
N GLU A 204 3.67 3.10 3.30
CA GLU A 204 2.98 3.77 2.19
C GLU A 204 3.89 4.60 1.29
N ASP A 205 5.13 4.86 1.71
CA ASP A 205 6.09 5.72 1.03
C ASP A 205 7.23 4.95 0.33
N PHE A 206 7.07 3.64 0.12
CA PHE A 206 8.02 2.86 -0.67
C PHE A 206 7.38 1.67 -1.38
N ILE A 207 8.07 1.18 -2.42
CA ILE A 207 7.78 -0.07 -3.11
C ILE A 207 9.04 -0.93 -3.00
N LEU A 208 8.87 -2.15 -2.48
CA LEU A 208 9.94 -3.11 -2.32
C LEU A 208 10.05 -3.99 -3.57
N PHE A 209 11.27 -4.14 -4.10
CA PHE A 209 11.57 -4.98 -5.25
C PHE A 209 12.45 -6.15 -4.85
N ASP A 210 12.03 -7.36 -5.18
CA ASP A 210 12.81 -8.59 -5.00
C ASP A 210 13.08 -9.25 -6.34
N TYR A 211 14.35 -9.38 -6.69
CA TYR A 211 14.83 -9.93 -7.95
C TYR A 211 15.48 -11.29 -7.73
N SER A 212 15.10 -12.23 -8.58
CA SER A 212 15.79 -13.50 -8.73
C SER A 212 16.44 -13.53 -10.12
N VAL A 213 17.77 -13.40 -10.18
CA VAL A 213 18.55 -13.45 -11.44
C VAL A 213 19.13 -14.83 -11.61
N LYS A 214 18.61 -15.59 -12.59
CA LYS A 214 19.00 -16.96 -12.85
C LYS A 214 19.88 -17.07 -14.09
N ASN A 215 21.03 -17.72 -13.98
CA ASN A 215 21.83 -18.10 -15.14
C ASN A 215 21.19 -19.30 -15.86
N ILE A 216 20.56 -19.04 -17.03
CA ILE A 216 19.95 -20.08 -17.89
C ILE A 216 20.90 -20.55 -18.99
N GLY A 217 22.11 -20.01 -19.05
CA GLY A 217 23.16 -20.40 -19.98
C GLY A 217 23.94 -21.66 -19.57
N TYR A 218 25.01 -21.93 -20.28
CA TYR A 218 25.90 -23.11 -20.07
C TYR A 218 27.31 -22.69 -19.59
N LYS A 219 27.55 -21.40 -19.42
CA LYS A 219 28.83 -20.84 -18.98
C LYS A 219 28.63 -20.11 -17.65
N ASP A 220 29.68 -20.08 -16.86
CA ASP A 220 29.73 -19.29 -15.66
C ASP A 220 29.68 -17.80 -16.02
N ILE A 221 28.95 -17.02 -15.23
CA ILE A 221 28.89 -15.57 -15.29
C ILE A 221 29.81 -15.09 -14.16
N GLU A 222 30.95 -14.49 -14.51
CA GLU A 222 31.98 -14.09 -13.57
C GLU A 222 31.96 -12.57 -13.34
N GLY A 223 32.14 -12.14 -12.10
CA GLY A 223 32.24 -10.74 -11.73
C GLY A 223 31.01 -9.92 -12.13
N ALA A 224 29.82 -10.47 -11.91
CA ALA A 224 28.57 -9.77 -12.21
C ALA A 224 28.38 -8.59 -11.28
N TYR A 225 28.04 -7.42 -11.86
CA TYR A 225 27.58 -6.24 -11.15
C TYR A 225 26.15 -5.92 -11.61
N LEU A 226 25.33 -5.58 -10.64
CA LEU A 226 23.94 -5.19 -10.87
C LEU A 226 23.80 -3.72 -10.59
N GLY A 227 22.90 -3.04 -11.31
CA GLY A 227 22.64 -1.62 -11.11
C GLY A 227 21.19 -1.26 -11.33
N VAL A 228 20.75 -0.23 -10.64
CA VAL A 228 19.47 0.43 -10.86
C VAL A 228 19.77 1.80 -11.45
N TYR A 229 19.41 1.96 -12.70
CA TYR A 229 19.44 3.22 -13.44
C TYR A 229 18.13 3.98 -13.21
N LEU A 230 18.22 5.28 -12.95
CA LEU A 230 17.06 6.15 -12.81
C LEU A 230 17.31 7.45 -13.60
N ASP A 231 16.36 7.81 -14.43
CA ASP A 231 16.25 9.05 -15.16
C ASP A 231 15.27 9.95 -14.42
N ALA A 232 15.77 11.05 -13.82
CA ALA A 232 14.97 11.97 -13.04
C ALA A 232 14.02 12.78 -13.95
N GLU A 233 12.90 13.18 -13.41
CA GLU A 233 11.97 14.15 -13.99
C GLU A 233 11.05 14.67 -12.90
N VAL A 234 11.61 15.55 -12.05
CA VAL A 234 10.86 16.11 -10.93
C VAL A 234 10.04 17.28 -11.42
N THR A 235 8.75 17.06 -11.60
CA THR A 235 7.87 18.05 -12.21
C THR A 235 6.44 17.98 -11.70
N ALA A 236 5.75 19.12 -11.66
CA ALA A 236 4.31 19.15 -11.55
C ALA A 236 3.72 18.86 -12.94
N ASN A 237 2.91 17.81 -13.08
CA ASN A 237 2.31 17.36 -14.35
C ASN A 237 1.32 18.40 -14.93
N SER A 238 1.80 19.63 -15.16
CA SER A 238 1.03 20.79 -15.59
C SER A 238 1.22 21.15 -17.07
N GLY A 239 2.04 20.37 -17.79
CA GLY A 239 2.35 20.59 -19.22
C GLY A 239 3.37 21.68 -19.51
N ASP A 240 4.09 22.17 -18.53
CA ASP A 240 5.28 23.01 -18.71
C ASP A 240 6.49 22.11 -19.01
N TYR A 241 7.06 22.28 -20.19
CA TYR A 241 8.09 21.40 -20.76
C TYR A 241 9.52 21.64 -20.19
N ASP A 242 9.72 22.58 -19.29
CA ASP A 242 11.05 23.00 -18.84
C ASP A 242 11.36 22.67 -17.36
N ASN A 243 10.45 22.04 -16.63
CA ASN A 243 10.57 21.81 -15.17
C ASN A 243 11.52 20.66 -14.78
N PHE A 244 12.07 19.91 -15.72
CA PHE A 244 13.05 18.83 -15.45
C PHE A 244 14.51 19.33 -15.52
N THR A 245 14.72 20.61 -15.79
CA THR A 245 16.06 21.20 -15.99
C THR A 245 16.68 21.76 -14.70
N ASP A 246 16.03 21.60 -13.57
CA ASP A 246 16.44 22.02 -12.25
C ASP A 246 16.53 20.86 -11.23
N ASP A 247 16.49 19.61 -11.71
CA ASP A 247 16.63 18.41 -10.89
C ASP A 247 18.05 18.26 -10.32
N ILE A 248 18.14 17.81 -9.09
CA ILE A 248 19.40 17.48 -8.41
C ILE A 248 19.42 16.03 -7.95
N CYS A 249 20.60 15.45 -7.88
CA CYS A 249 20.78 14.09 -7.36
C CYS A 249 22.01 13.98 -6.46
N GLY A 250 22.07 12.90 -5.68
CA GLY A 250 23.19 12.61 -4.82
C GLY A 250 23.09 11.23 -4.15
N PHE A 251 24.01 10.98 -3.21
CA PHE A 251 24.09 9.73 -2.47
C PHE A 251 24.22 9.96 -0.96
N ARG A 252 23.28 9.37 -0.19
CA ARG A 252 23.31 9.46 1.26
C ARG A 252 23.62 8.10 1.87
N ARG A 253 24.75 8.02 2.60
CA ARG A 253 25.16 6.78 3.25
C ARG A 253 24.56 6.59 4.63
N TYR A 254 24.50 7.66 5.42
CA TYR A 254 24.15 7.61 6.83
C TYR A 254 23.08 8.64 7.16
N ILE A 255 22.19 8.27 8.08
CA ILE A 255 21.20 9.15 8.68
C ILE A 255 21.17 8.99 10.19
N GLU A 256 20.66 9.98 10.92
CA GLU A 256 20.30 9.80 12.32
C GLU A 256 19.11 8.84 12.44
N SER A 257 19.24 7.85 13.33
CA SER A 257 18.20 6.85 13.51
C SER A 257 16.92 7.48 14.08
N HIS A 258 15.78 7.15 13.49
CA HIS A 258 14.47 7.53 14.03
C HIS A 258 14.21 6.91 15.42
N GLN A 259 14.88 5.81 15.78
CA GLN A 259 14.85 5.23 17.13
C GLN A 259 15.49 6.13 18.18
N GLY A 260 16.23 7.14 17.80
CA GLY A 260 16.91 8.06 18.72
C GLY A 260 18.20 7.47 19.34
N CYS A 261 18.46 7.77 20.59
CA CYS A 261 19.66 7.33 21.35
C CYS A 261 21.00 7.77 20.73
N GLY A 262 21.02 8.67 19.76
CA GLY A 262 22.22 9.08 19.03
C GLY A 262 22.75 7.99 18.09
N PHE A 263 21.91 7.03 17.74
CA PHE A 263 22.24 5.99 16.77
C PHE A 263 22.25 6.56 15.35
N ILE A 264 23.05 5.94 14.50
CA ILE A 264 23.18 6.25 13.09
C ILE A 264 22.85 4.99 12.30
N ASP A 265 21.93 5.09 11.36
CA ASP A 265 21.55 4.03 10.44
C ASP A 265 22.28 4.17 9.11
N THR A 266 22.71 3.05 8.53
CA THR A 266 23.29 2.98 7.19
C THR A 266 22.17 2.75 6.19
N VAL A 267 21.91 3.72 5.30
CA VAL A 267 20.81 3.64 4.34
C VAL A 267 21.28 3.42 2.89
N ASN A 268 22.46 3.87 2.52
CA ASN A 268 23.03 3.74 1.17
C ASN A 268 22.02 4.06 0.07
N ILE A 269 21.42 5.24 0.11
CA ILE A 269 20.36 5.67 -0.81
C ILE A 269 20.90 6.62 -1.86
N ALA A 270 20.66 6.35 -3.14
CA ALA A 270 20.79 7.29 -4.24
C ALA A 270 19.47 8.04 -4.39
N TRP A 271 19.50 9.36 -4.41
CA TRP A 271 18.30 10.19 -4.34
C TRP A 271 18.22 11.21 -5.47
N VAL A 272 17.00 11.62 -5.80
CA VAL A 272 16.67 12.73 -6.71
C VAL A 272 15.61 13.63 -6.09
N ALA A 273 15.70 14.93 -6.33
CA ALA A 273 14.74 15.95 -5.91
C ALA A 273 14.82 17.14 -6.87
N ASP A 274 13.80 18.00 -6.83
CA ASP A 274 13.87 19.36 -7.35
C ASP A 274 14.95 20.17 -6.58
N ASN A 275 15.56 21.18 -7.18
CA ASN A 275 16.63 21.92 -6.54
C ASN A 275 16.16 22.82 -5.39
N ASP A 276 14.97 23.44 -5.52
CA ASP A 276 14.45 24.46 -4.60
C ASP A 276 13.02 24.19 -4.07
N GLY A 277 12.37 23.12 -4.55
CA GLY A 277 11.03 22.71 -4.17
C GLY A 277 9.90 23.47 -4.88
N ARG A 278 10.16 24.14 -5.98
CA ARG A 278 9.18 24.98 -6.69
C ARG A 278 8.83 24.44 -8.06
N SER A 279 7.58 24.61 -8.42
CA SER A 279 7.00 24.10 -9.66
C SER A 279 6.73 25.17 -10.72
N VAL A 280 7.08 26.44 -10.50
CA VAL A 280 6.76 27.56 -11.41
C VAL A 280 7.88 28.59 -11.54
N THR A 281 8.03 29.14 -12.72
CA THR A 281 8.99 30.21 -13.06
C THR A 281 8.24 31.47 -13.51
N PRO A 282 8.52 32.69 -13.00
CA PRO A 282 9.48 32.99 -11.93
C PRO A 282 8.99 32.51 -10.57
N ASP A 283 9.88 32.02 -9.79
CA ASP A 283 9.62 31.46 -8.48
C ASP A 283 9.14 32.52 -7.52
N ILE A 284 7.93 32.37 -7.04
CA ILE A 284 7.29 33.25 -6.08
C ILE A 284 7.00 32.49 -4.82
N CYS A 285 7.80 32.72 -3.83
CA CYS A 285 7.65 32.13 -2.51
C CYS A 285 6.46 32.77 -1.76
N PRO A 286 5.51 32.03 -1.15
CA PRO A 286 5.40 30.57 -1.11
C PRO A 286 4.62 29.94 -2.29
N ALA A 287 4.11 30.71 -3.21
CA ALA A 287 3.34 30.18 -4.35
C ALA A 287 4.25 29.31 -5.24
N GLY A 288 3.77 28.14 -5.61
CA GLY A 288 4.55 27.16 -6.38
C GLY A 288 5.50 26.29 -5.56
N PHE A 289 5.60 26.47 -4.24
CA PHE A 289 6.38 25.59 -3.37
C PHE A 289 5.62 24.28 -3.11
N GLU A 290 5.80 23.32 -4.01
CA GLU A 290 5.00 22.10 -4.12
C GLU A 290 5.84 20.83 -4.31
N LEU A 291 7.04 20.94 -4.93
CA LEU A 291 7.96 19.82 -5.19
C LEU A 291 8.90 19.59 -3.98
N THR A 292 8.32 19.54 -2.80
CA THR A 292 9.06 19.56 -1.53
C THR A 292 9.55 18.19 -1.08
N SER A 293 9.29 17.14 -1.86
CA SER A 293 9.63 15.75 -1.51
C SER A 293 10.90 15.29 -2.25
N VAL A 294 11.40 14.15 -1.86
CA VAL A 294 12.57 13.47 -2.44
C VAL A 294 12.22 12.01 -2.71
N THR A 295 12.77 11.42 -3.76
CA THR A 295 12.70 9.98 -3.99
C THR A 295 14.08 9.37 -4.17
N GLY A 296 14.21 8.05 -4.03
CA GLY A 296 15.51 7.41 -4.19
C GLY A 296 15.45 5.89 -4.23
N ILE A 297 16.59 5.30 -4.58
CA ILE A 297 16.78 3.86 -4.62
C ILE A 297 17.70 3.44 -3.47
N ARG A 298 17.23 2.48 -2.67
CA ARG A 298 18.02 1.83 -1.63
C ARG A 298 18.21 0.36 -1.93
N VAL A 299 19.44 -0.13 -1.83
CA VAL A 299 19.71 -1.58 -1.83
C VAL A 299 19.37 -2.15 -0.46
N VAL A 300 18.48 -3.13 -0.42
CA VAL A 300 17.97 -3.73 0.82
C VAL A 300 18.71 -5.03 1.11
N ARG A 301 18.85 -5.90 0.11
CA ARG A 301 19.56 -7.18 0.25
C ARG A 301 20.50 -7.45 -0.90
N THR A 302 21.60 -8.09 -0.53
CA THR A 302 22.53 -8.72 -1.45
C THR A 302 23.00 -10.04 -0.84
N PRO A 303 23.44 -11.04 -1.63
CA PRO A 303 23.88 -12.34 -1.11
C PRO A 303 25.18 -12.28 -0.28
N SER A 304 25.85 -11.15 -0.26
CA SER A 304 27.12 -10.96 0.44
C SER A 304 27.22 -9.57 1.06
N ASP A 305 27.70 -9.50 2.29
CA ASP A 305 27.98 -8.25 3.01
C ASP A 305 29.25 -7.54 2.50
N SER A 306 30.12 -8.23 1.78
CA SER A 306 31.42 -7.72 1.31
C SER A 306 31.31 -7.14 -0.11
N LEU A 307 30.33 -6.32 -0.36
CA LEU A 307 30.07 -5.76 -1.67
C LEU A 307 30.80 -4.45 -1.93
N ARG A 308 31.04 -4.21 -3.20
CA ARG A 308 31.52 -2.95 -3.73
C ARG A 308 30.37 -2.20 -4.35
N TYR A 309 30.17 -0.98 -3.92
CA TYR A 309 29.14 -0.09 -4.42
C TYR A 309 29.76 0.97 -5.32
N SER A 310 29.00 1.39 -6.35
CA SER A 310 29.29 2.57 -7.15
C SER A 310 28.05 3.42 -7.24
N PHE A 311 28.22 4.72 -7.12
CA PHE A 311 27.20 5.71 -7.39
C PHE A 311 27.74 6.67 -8.42
N ASN A 312 27.11 6.74 -9.57
CA ASN A 312 27.44 7.64 -10.66
C ASN A 312 26.22 8.43 -11.09
N TRP A 313 26.41 9.68 -11.41
CA TRP A 313 25.39 10.49 -12.02
C TRP A 313 25.95 11.23 -13.24
N TRP A 314 25.06 11.59 -14.17
CA TRP A 314 25.41 12.35 -15.36
C TRP A 314 24.21 13.14 -15.89
N ILE A 315 24.52 14.19 -16.63
CA ILE A 315 23.57 14.95 -17.44
C ILE A 315 23.71 14.45 -18.87
N SER A 316 22.62 14.16 -19.53
CA SER A 316 22.61 13.74 -20.93
C SER A 316 21.92 14.80 -21.80
N ASN A 317 22.67 15.46 -22.68
CA ASN A 317 22.17 16.56 -23.47
C ASN A 317 22.69 16.48 -24.92
N PRO A 318 21.83 16.78 -25.96
CA PRO A 318 22.26 16.86 -27.36
C PRO A 318 23.37 17.87 -27.62
N ASP A 319 23.49 18.93 -26.80
CA ASP A 319 24.63 19.82 -26.83
C ASP A 319 25.78 19.24 -26.01
N ALA A 320 26.83 18.82 -26.66
CA ALA A 320 28.01 18.24 -26.06
C ALA A 320 28.68 19.12 -24.99
N ALA A 321 28.39 20.42 -24.98
CA ALA A 321 28.87 21.32 -23.93
C ALA A 321 28.12 21.20 -22.61
N LEU A 322 26.88 20.70 -22.66
CA LEU A 322 26.00 20.47 -21.51
C LEU A 322 25.98 18.99 -21.04
N ASP A 323 26.72 18.14 -21.79
CA ASP A 323 26.87 16.74 -21.47
C ASP A 323 27.96 16.59 -20.39
N PHE A 324 27.61 16.17 -19.18
CA PHE A 324 28.48 16.21 -18.03
C PHE A 324 28.23 15.04 -17.06
N GLY A 325 29.30 14.57 -16.45
CA GLY A 325 29.29 13.69 -15.27
C GLY A 325 30.62 13.83 -14.52
N PRO A 326 30.62 13.66 -13.19
CA PRO A 326 31.85 13.63 -12.40
C PRO A 326 32.83 12.61 -12.94
N ARG A 327 34.14 12.98 -13.01
CA ARG A 327 35.17 12.08 -13.54
C ARG A 327 36.47 12.23 -12.75
N ARG A 328 37.07 11.11 -12.45
CA ARG A 328 38.38 11.09 -11.82
C ARG A 328 39.49 11.41 -12.82
N MET A 329 40.57 12.02 -12.33
CA MET A 329 41.78 12.17 -13.10
C MET A 329 42.33 10.81 -13.49
N GLY A 330 42.35 10.55 -14.80
CA GLY A 330 42.76 9.26 -15.35
C GLY A 330 44.24 8.98 -15.11
N THR A 331 44.61 7.69 -15.08
CA THR A 331 45.99 7.24 -15.22
C THR A 331 46.21 6.71 -16.64
N PRO A 332 47.45 6.66 -17.12
CA PRO A 332 47.74 6.13 -18.46
C PRO A 332 47.26 4.65 -18.65
N ASP A 333 47.06 3.95 -17.53
CA ASP A 333 46.68 2.54 -17.53
C ASP A 333 45.16 2.32 -17.43
N ASP A 334 44.37 3.41 -17.33
CA ASP A 334 42.92 3.32 -17.24
C ASP A 334 42.27 4.12 -18.39
N PRO A 335 42.06 3.47 -19.56
CA PRO A 335 41.62 4.15 -20.79
C PRO A 335 40.11 4.41 -20.84
N PHE A 336 39.30 3.89 -19.90
CA PHE A 336 37.84 3.93 -19.94
C PHE A 336 37.21 4.98 -19.03
N ARG A 337 37.91 6.07 -18.73
CA ARG A 337 37.33 7.18 -17.95
C ARG A 337 36.47 8.14 -18.73
N ASP A 338 36.42 7.96 -20.02
CA ASP A 338 35.41 8.60 -20.86
C ASP A 338 34.31 7.57 -21.10
N PHE A 339 33.14 7.85 -20.57
CA PHE A 339 31.99 6.93 -20.69
C PHE A 339 31.55 6.74 -22.15
N GLY A 340 32.13 7.48 -23.07
CA GLY A 340 31.72 7.49 -24.47
C GLY A 340 30.36 8.14 -24.67
N GLY A 341 30.00 8.40 -25.87
CA GLY A 341 28.66 8.83 -26.20
C GLY A 341 28.48 10.33 -26.32
N PHE A 342 27.75 10.69 -27.32
CA PHE A 342 27.36 12.06 -27.61
C PHE A 342 26.33 12.63 -26.61
N LEU A 343 25.66 11.72 -25.91
CA LEU A 343 24.55 12.04 -25.01
C LEU A 343 24.85 11.74 -23.52
N GLY A 344 26.13 11.66 -23.12
CA GLY A 344 26.57 11.42 -21.75
C GLY A 344 26.30 10.03 -21.20
N THR A 345 25.39 9.27 -21.78
CA THR A 345 25.10 7.90 -21.36
C THR A 345 26.24 6.97 -21.76
N PRO A 346 26.70 6.06 -20.87
CA PRO A 346 27.72 5.08 -21.23
C PRO A 346 27.32 4.21 -22.42
N GLU A 347 28.07 4.29 -23.53
CA GLU A 347 27.80 3.53 -24.73
C GLU A 347 28.51 2.19 -24.75
N GLY A 348 27.77 1.15 -25.15
CA GLY A 348 28.27 -0.20 -25.32
C GLY A 348 28.61 -0.92 -24.02
N ASP A 349 28.73 -2.24 -24.13
CA ASP A 349 28.90 -3.14 -22.98
C ASP A 349 30.11 -2.82 -22.12
N LYS A 350 31.22 -2.47 -22.72
CA LYS A 350 32.48 -2.22 -21.99
C LYS A 350 32.41 -0.97 -21.14
N ASN A 351 31.81 0.11 -21.63
CA ASN A 351 31.67 1.34 -20.87
C ASN A 351 30.61 1.19 -19.78
N LYS A 352 29.47 0.55 -20.10
CA LYS A 352 28.45 0.23 -19.09
C LYS A 352 29.00 -0.66 -17.97
N TYR A 353 29.74 -1.70 -18.30
CA TYR A 353 30.36 -2.58 -17.29
C TYR A 353 31.42 -1.86 -16.47
N TYR A 354 32.16 -0.93 -17.08
CA TYR A 354 33.11 -0.11 -16.34
C TYR A 354 32.42 0.74 -15.27
N VAL A 355 31.34 1.45 -15.62
CA VAL A 355 30.56 2.29 -14.70
C VAL A 355 29.92 1.46 -13.59
N LEU A 356 29.45 0.23 -13.90
CA LEU A 356 28.88 -0.67 -12.89
C LEU A 356 29.89 -1.09 -11.82
N ARG A 357 31.22 -1.22 -12.14
CA ARG A 357 32.19 -1.94 -11.31
C ARG A 357 33.31 -1.11 -10.70
N HIS A 358 33.45 0.18 -10.99
CA HIS A 358 34.67 0.93 -10.67
C HIS A 358 34.73 1.44 -9.21
N GLU A 359 33.72 1.22 -8.39
CA GLU A 359 33.70 1.55 -6.95
C GLU A 359 33.81 3.03 -6.65
N GLU A 360 33.40 3.90 -7.55
CA GLU A 360 33.40 5.35 -7.33
C GLU A 360 32.05 5.77 -6.73
N PHE A 361 32.15 6.71 -5.79
CA PHE A 361 31.01 7.50 -5.33
C PHE A 361 31.24 8.92 -5.81
N ASP A 362 30.40 9.33 -6.75
CA ASP A 362 30.42 10.69 -7.23
C ASP A 362 30.02 11.65 -6.11
N TYR A 363 30.54 12.86 -6.14
CA TYR A 363 30.04 13.92 -5.28
C TYR A 363 28.60 14.28 -5.72
N ASP A 364 27.79 14.74 -4.76
CA ASP A 364 26.41 15.16 -5.07
C ASP A 364 26.40 16.34 -6.04
N GLN A 365 25.39 16.43 -6.88
CA GLN A 365 25.31 17.40 -7.99
C GLN A 365 25.49 18.85 -7.55
N LEU A 366 24.98 19.24 -6.38
CA LEU A 366 25.15 20.56 -5.78
C LEU A 366 26.62 20.99 -5.60
N TYR A 367 27.57 20.05 -5.61
CA TYR A 367 29.01 20.29 -5.44
C TYR A 367 29.77 20.40 -6.77
N SER A 368 29.10 20.40 -7.92
CA SER A 368 29.74 20.39 -9.25
C SER A 368 30.67 21.59 -9.49
N ALA A 369 30.37 22.74 -8.91
CA ALA A 369 31.20 23.96 -9.06
C ALA A 369 32.38 24.02 -8.09
N ILE A 370 32.47 23.11 -7.11
CA ILE A 370 33.56 23.07 -6.15
C ILE A 370 34.79 22.42 -6.79
N ASP A 371 35.97 23.01 -6.59
CA ASP A 371 37.25 22.41 -7.00
C ASP A 371 37.61 21.24 -6.09
N GLN A 372 37.41 20.02 -6.59
CA GLN A 372 37.69 18.76 -5.92
C GLN A 372 38.91 18.03 -6.52
N THR A 373 39.79 18.75 -7.19
CA THR A 373 41.01 18.17 -7.79
C THR A 373 41.97 17.59 -6.75
N ALA A 374 41.95 18.09 -5.52
CA ALA A 374 42.73 17.56 -4.40
C ALA A 374 42.30 16.13 -4.03
N ASP A 375 41.05 15.79 -4.27
CA ASP A 375 40.47 14.47 -4.01
C ASP A 375 40.51 13.54 -5.26
N GLY A 376 41.17 14.01 -6.32
CA GLY A 376 41.42 13.23 -7.53
C GLY A 376 40.34 13.37 -8.62
N TRP A 377 39.46 14.34 -8.51
CA TRP A 377 38.46 14.64 -9.54
C TRP A 377 39.04 15.55 -10.64
N LEU A 378 38.47 15.51 -11.83
CA LEU A 378 38.77 16.49 -12.86
C LEU A 378 38.37 17.93 -12.39
N PRO A 379 39.04 18.95 -12.86
CA PRO A 379 38.64 20.32 -12.55
C PRO A 379 37.19 20.62 -12.98
N PRO A 380 36.45 21.48 -12.26
CA PRO A 380 35.11 21.88 -12.66
C PRO A 380 35.09 22.41 -14.10
N SER A 381 34.06 22.09 -14.85
CA SER A 381 33.83 22.64 -16.19
C SER A 381 33.51 24.13 -16.14
N SER A 382 33.54 24.83 -17.30
CA SER A 382 33.14 26.24 -17.37
C SER A 382 31.65 26.47 -17.05
N GLN A 383 30.83 25.41 -17.07
CA GLN A 383 29.41 25.45 -16.81
C GLN A 383 29.02 24.74 -15.49
N ALA A 384 30.01 24.43 -14.66
CA ALA A 384 29.82 23.70 -13.43
C ALA A 384 28.89 24.43 -12.44
N ALA A 385 28.79 25.75 -12.49
CA ALA A 385 27.85 26.52 -11.68
C ALA A 385 26.40 26.28 -12.13
N ASP A 386 26.17 26.17 -13.43
CA ASP A 386 24.83 25.87 -13.97
C ASP A 386 24.43 24.41 -13.63
N PHE A 387 25.39 23.47 -13.69
CA PHE A 387 25.12 22.07 -13.31
C PHE A 387 24.84 21.87 -11.81
N SER A 388 25.47 22.68 -10.96
CA SER A 388 25.21 22.67 -9.51
C SER A 388 23.88 23.30 -9.13
N ASP A 389 23.28 24.08 -10.02
CA ASP A 389 21.96 24.69 -9.88
C ASP A 389 20.82 23.68 -10.20
N GLY A 390 21.16 22.53 -10.73
CA GLY A 390 20.24 21.49 -11.18
C GLY A 390 20.31 21.33 -12.70
N TYR A 391 19.90 20.17 -13.18
CA TYR A 391 19.75 19.88 -14.61
C TYR A 391 19.02 18.56 -14.83
N ASP A 392 18.68 18.23 -16.10
CA ASP A 392 18.15 16.93 -16.55
C ASP A 392 19.14 15.80 -16.20
N THR A 393 19.01 15.24 -15.00
CA THR A 393 20.00 14.38 -14.38
C THR A 393 19.57 12.91 -14.31
N ARG A 394 20.55 12.03 -14.28
CA ARG A 394 20.39 10.59 -14.17
C ARG A 394 21.39 10.02 -13.20
N PHE A 395 21.04 8.92 -12.54
CA PHE A 395 22.01 8.18 -11.74
C PHE A 395 22.00 6.68 -12.02
N LEU A 396 23.12 6.03 -11.68
CA LEU A 396 23.24 4.58 -11.61
C LEU A 396 23.83 4.21 -10.24
N LEU A 397 23.03 3.49 -9.44
CA LEU A 397 23.50 2.86 -8.22
C LEU A 397 23.78 1.40 -8.51
N SER A 398 25.04 0.97 -8.34
CA SER A 398 25.46 -0.38 -8.69
C SER A 398 26.22 -1.06 -7.56
N PHE A 399 26.24 -2.39 -7.57
CA PHE A 399 26.83 -3.22 -6.53
C PHE A 399 27.24 -4.60 -7.08
N GLY A 400 28.25 -5.22 -6.48
CA GLY A 400 28.85 -6.50 -6.85
C GLY A 400 30.25 -6.62 -6.24
N PRO A 401 31.11 -7.56 -6.71
CA PRO A 401 30.83 -8.57 -7.74
C PRO A 401 30.13 -9.81 -7.23
N PHE A 402 29.48 -10.54 -8.15
CA PHE A 402 28.92 -11.86 -7.92
C PHE A 402 29.39 -12.81 -9.02
N ASP A 403 29.49 -14.09 -8.69
CA ASP A 403 29.67 -15.16 -9.68
C ASP A 403 28.38 -15.99 -9.69
N ILE A 404 27.87 -16.37 -10.86
CA ILE A 404 26.61 -17.10 -11.02
C ILE A 404 26.85 -18.33 -11.90
N ASP A 405 26.86 -19.49 -11.29
CA ASP A 405 27.04 -20.77 -12.01
C ASP A 405 25.81 -21.11 -12.87
N PRO A 406 25.94 -21.94 -13.92
CA PRO A 406 24.81 -22.40 -14.72
C PRO A 406 23.71 -23.03 -13.88
N GLY A 407 22.51 -22.47 -13.95
CA GLY A 407 21.33 -22.89 -13.18
C GLY A 407 21.20 -22.27 -11.79
N GLU A 408 22.20 -21.56 -11.33
CA GLU A 408 22.17 -20.83 -10.06
C GLU A 408 21.26 -19.59 -10.15
N VAL A 409 20.72 -19.19 -9.00
CA VAL A 409 19.88 -18.02 -8.83
C VAL A 409 20.53 -17.06 -7.85
N LEU A 410 20.73 -15.83 -8.27
CA LEU A 410 21.23 -14.72 -7.46
C LEU A 410 20.04 -13.89 -6.97
N PRO A 411 19.73 -13.88 -5.66
CA PRO A 411 18.69 -13.04 -5.10
C PRO A 411 19.23 -11.66 -4.75
N VAL A 412 18.53 -10.59 -5.13
CA VAL A 412 18.83 -9.21 -4.76
C VAL A 412 17.56 -8.43 -4.54
N SER A 413 17.56 -7.51 -3.57
CA SER A 413 16.37 -6.70 -3.28
C SER A 413 16.75 -5.24 -3.12
N PHE A 414 15.91 -4.36 -3.62
CA PHE A 414 16.02 -2.92 -3.41
C PHE A 414 14.65 -2.30 -3.18
N ALA A 415 14.61 -1.07 -2.69
CA ALA A 415 13.39 -0.32 -2.50
C ALA A 415 13.46 1.00 -3.27
N TYR A 416 12.36 1.35 -3.94
CA TYR A 416 12.11 2.71 -4.40
C TYR A 416 11.37 3.43 -3.28
N VAL A 417 12.00 4.46 -2.73
CA VAL A 417 11.58 5.11 -1.48
C VAL A 417 11.31 6.57 -1.75
N ALA A 418 10.27 7.12 -1.12
CA ALA A 418 9.97 8.53 -1.10
C ALA A 418 10.07 9.11 0.32
N GLY A 419 10.17 10.42 0.43
CA GLY A 419 10.17 11.13 1.70
C GLY A 419 9.64 12.55 1.55
N GLU A 420 8.82 12.97 2.51
CA GLU A 420 8.24 14.31 2.57
C GLU A 420 9.19 15.33 3.21
N ASN A 421 8.89 16.59 2.99
CA ASN A 421 9.54 17.73 3.65
C ASN A 421 11.05 17.81 3.46
N PHE A 422 11.57 17.29 2.35
CA PHE A 422 12.98 17.43 1.98
C PHE A 422 13.37 18.89 1.88
N HIS A 423 12.54 19.71 1.23
CA HIS A 423 12.59 21.16 1.29
C HIS A 423 11.61 21.66 2.36
N ARG A 424 12.15 22.30 3.40
CA ARG A 424 11.35 22.75 4.55
C ARG A 424 10.80 24.15 4.40
N ARG A 425 11.51 25.03 3.71
CA ARG A 425 11.14 26.44 3.53
C ARG A 425 11.52 26.94 2.17
N CYS A 426 10.57 27.57 1.55
CA CYS A 426 10.67 28.15 0.25
C CYS A 426 11.82 29.16 0.08
N GLU A 427 12.21 29.89 1.15
CA GLU A 427 13.23 30.91 1.08
C GLU A 427 14.66 30.38 1.24
N ASP A 428 14.83 29.10 1.55
CA ASP A 428 16.14 28.53 1.90
C ASP A 428 17.09 28.56 0.69
N TRP A 429 16.58 28.35 -0.51
CA TRP A 429 17.37 28.42 -1.74
C TRP A 429 18.02 29.79 -1.93
N GLU A 430 17.26 30.88 -2.07
CA GLU A 430 17.80 32.23 -2.32
C GLU A 430 18.67 32.76 -1.17
N GLN A 431 18.43 32.27 0.05
CA GLN A 431 19.18 32.76 1.21
C GLN A 431 20.49 32.04 1.43
N TYR A 432 20.58 30.79 1.08
CA TYR A 432 21.68 29.91 1.49
C TYR A 432 22.39 29.20 0.37
N TYR A 433 21.77 29.03 -0.81
CA TYR A 433 22.43 28.38 -1.93
C TYR A 433 23.43 29.33 -2.62
N HIS A 434 24.63 28.80 -2.86
CA HIS A 434 25.62 29.43 -3.70
C HIS A 434 26.49 28.34 -4.36
N PRO A 435 26.67 28.32 -5.69
CA PRO A 435 27.34 27.21 -6.39
C PRO A 435 28.75 26.91 -5.91
N TYR A 436 29.48 27.93 -5.37
CA TYR A 436 30.83 27.77 -4.82
C TYR A 436 30.88 27.62 -3.29
N ASP A 437 29.73 27.55 -2.62
CA ASP A 437 29.58 27.29 -1.18
C ASP A 437 28.18 26.69 -0.93
N PRO A 438 27.93 25.46 -1.35
CA PRO A 438 26.60 24.81 -1.23
C PRO A 438 26.27 24.34 0.19
N ASP A 439 27.26 24.18 1.09
CA ASP A 439 27.06 23.60 2.44
C ASP A 439 25.96 24.28 3.26
N PRO A 440 25.81 25.62 3.29
CA PRO A 440 24.75 26.25 4.06
C PRO A 440 23.35 25.89 3.59
N TYR A 441 23.17 25.60 2.31
CA TYR A 441 21.93 25.09 1.76
C TYR A 441 21.76 23.59 1.98
N TYR A 442 22.78 22.78 1.67
CA TYR A 442 22.77 21.34 1.81
C TYR A 442 22.37 20.88 3.23
N GLN A 443 22.82 21.58 4.26
CA GLN A 443 22.47 21.32 5.66
C GLN A 443 20.99 21.61 6.01
N ARG A 444 20.22 22.20 5.12
CA ARG A 444 18.81 22.50 5.28
C ARG A 444 17.91 21.47 4.63
N LEU A 445 18.46 20.67 3.72
CA LEU A 445 17.78 19.53 3.13
C LEU A 445 17.51 18.48 4.21
N ASP A 446 16.27 18.03 4.30
CA ASP A 446 15.85 17.09 5.34
C ASP A 446 15.75 15.65 4.82
N PHE A 447 16.71 14.84 5.19
CA PHE A 447 16.75 13.42 4.84
C PHE A 447 16.09 12.52 5.89
N SER A 448 15.41 13.05 6.91
CA SER A 448 14.94 12.25 8.04
C SER A 448 13.80 11.31 7.65
N ASP A 449 12.86 11.79 6.83
CA ASP A 449 11.69 11.01 6.45
C ASP A 449 12.04 9.92 5.42
N ILE A 450 12.71 10.27 4.31
CA ILE A 450 13.18 9.25 3.34
C ILE A 450 14.10 8.22 3.99
N GLY A 451 14.91 8.64 4.95
CA GLY A 451 15.78 7.74 5.69
C GLY A 451 15.03 6.79 6.61
N LYS A 452 14.01 7.29 7.32
CA LYS A 452 13.09 6.47 8.12
C LYS A 452 12.39 5.44 7.24
N ASN A 453 11.83 5.86 6.10
CA ASN A 453 11.12 4.99 5.17
C ASN A 453 12.07 3.94 4.55
N ALA A 454 13.32 4.33 4.27
CA ALA A 454 14.36 3.41 3.85
C ALA A 454 14.68 2.34 4.90
N VAL A 455 14.69 2.69 6.20
CA VAL A 455 14.88 1.71 7.29
C VAL A 455 13.69 0.76 7.37
N TRP A 456 12.46 1.28 7.30
CA TRP A 456 11.25 0.45 7.30
C TRP A 456 11.20 -0.53 6.13
N ALA A 457 11.65 -0.15 4.95
CA ALA A 457 11.77 -1.06 3.81
C ALA A 457 12.67 -2.28 4.13
N SER A 458 13.76 -2.08 4.88
CA SER A 458 14.60 -3.19 5.34
C SER A 458 13.91 -4.05 6.42
N TRP A 459 13.16 -3.41 7.31
CA TRP A 459 12.48 -4.13 8.40
C TRP A 459 11.31 -4.98 7.91
N ILE A 460 10.61 -4.55 6.87
CA ILE A 460 9.60 -5.39 6.23
C ILE A 460 10.25 -6.54 5.47
N TYR A 461 11.37 -6.26 4.81
CA TYR A 461 12.10 -7.29 4.10
C TYR A 461 12.55 -8.41 5.04
N ASP A 462 13.12 -8.06 6.18
CA ASP A 462 13.72 -8.96 7.19
C ASP A 462 13.47 -8.36 8.59
N ASN A 463 12.55 -8.94 9.35
CA ASN A 463 12.04 -8.38 10.60
C ASN A 463 13.12 -8.39 11.70
N PRO A 464 13.49 -7.22 12.24
CA PRO A 464 14.50 -7.15 13.27
C PRO A 464 14.06 -7.83 14.59
N GLY A 465 14.93 -8.71 15.12
CA GLY A 465 14.68 -9.47 16.34
C GLY A 465 13.76 -10.68 16.17
N TYR A 466 13.60 -11.18 14.96
CA TYR A 466 12.91 -12.43 14.62
C TYR A 466 13.90 -13.50 14.16
N ASP A 467 13.62 -14.73 14.56
CA ASP A 467 14.30 -15.94 14.13
C ASP A 467 13.32 -16.64 13.18
N THR A 468 13.46 -16.36 11.88
CA THR A 468 12.51 -16.79 10.86
C THR A 468 12.63 -18.27 10.54
N ASP A 469 13.85 -18.85 10.69
CA ASP A 469 14.14 -20.24 10.37
C ASP A 469 14.37 -21.13 11.59
N ASP A 470 14.14 -20.62 12.82
CA ASP A 470 14.29 -21.32 14.09
C ASP A 470 15.73 -21.81 14.35
N ASP A 471 16.75 -21.12 13.82
CA ASP A 471 18.16 -21.47 14.02
C ASP A 471 18.76 -20.92 15.33
N GLY A 472 18.04 -20.04 16.02
CA GLY A 472 18.41 -19.38 17.27
C GLY A 472 19.14 -18.06 17.09
N TYR A 473 19.26 -17.54 15.87
CA TYR A 473 19.81 -16.23 15.56
C TYR A 473 18.68 -15.22 15.28
N PHE A 474 18.60 -14.14 16.06
CA PHE A 474 17.54 -13.15 16.04
C PHE A 474 17.95 -11.83 15.33
N GLY A 475 19.03 -11.82 14.59
CA GLY A 475 19.53 -10.61 13.99
C GLY A 475 20.45 -9.79 14.90
N LYS A 476 20.55 -8.47 14.64
CA LYS A 476 21.44 -7.57 15.38
C LYS A 476 20.67 -6.56 16.21
N TYR A 477 21.16 -6.31 17.40
CA TYR A 477 20.58 -5.32 18.32
C TYR A 477 21.63 -4.34 18.82
N ARG A 478 21.17 -3.20 19.29
CA ARG A 478 21.97 -2.18 19.96
C ARG A 478 21.31 -1.80 21.29
N ILE A 479 22.07 -1.27 22.21
CA ILE A 479 21.58 -0.94 23.55
C ILE A 479 21.53 0.57 23.70
N CYS A 480 20.35 1.08 24.06
CA CYS A 480 20.18 2.45 24.51
C CYS A 480 20.22 2.48 26.05
N ALA A 481 21.24 3.11 26.60
CA ALA A 481 21.38 3.25 28.04
C ALA A 481 20.64 4.49 28.54
N TYR A 482 19.73 4.31 29.51
CA TYR A 482 18.98 5.41 30.12
C TYR A 482 19.73 6.06 31.26
N ASP A 483 20.48 5.27 32.03
CA ASP A 483 21.24 5.72 33.19
C ASP A 483 22.57 5.01 33.26
N SER A 484 23.59 5.72 33.69
CA SER A 484 24.90 5.16 33.84
C SER A 484 25.54 5.62 35.15
N VAL A 485 26.12 4.67 35.85
CA VAL A 485 26.92 4.94 37.06
C VAL A 485 28.39 4.77 36.69
N ILE A 486 29.16 5.80 36.91
CA ILE A 486 30.60 5.75 36.73
C ILE A 486 31.24 5.31 38.06
N ASN A 487 31.78 4.10 38.08
CA ASN A 487 32.55 3.61 39.23
C ASN A 487 34.03 3.99 39.01
N TYR A 488 34.61 4.56 40.03
CA TYR A 488 36.02 4.90 40.08
C TYR A 488 36.74 3.93 41.00
N ASP A 489 37.54 3.05 40.49
CA ASP A 489 38.42 2.18 41.27
C ASP A 489 39.83 2.72 41.27
N THR A 490 40.40 2.96 42.47
CA THR A 490 41.77 3.42 42.65
C THR A 490 42.69 2.20 42.52
N ILE A 491 43.40 2.09 41.40
CA ILE A 491 44.33 0.98 41.19
C ILE A 491 45.64 1.19 41.95
N THR A 492 46.15 2.44 42.02
CA THR A 492 47.34 2.79 42.78
C THR A 492 47.16 4.09 43.56
N ILE A 493 47.89 4.25 44.67
CA ILE A 493 47.77 5.45 45.54
C ILE A 493 48.92 6.43 45.27
N ASP A 494 50.05 5.98 44.69
CA ASP A 494 51.19 6.84 44.37
C ASP A 494 51.92 6.36 43.10
N PRO A 495 51.76 6.96 41.90
CA PRO A 495 50.73 7.99 41.59
C PRO A 495 49.33 7.40 41.60
N ILE A 496 48.35 8.27 41.84
CA ILE A 496 46.94 7.86 41.82
C ILE A 496 46.54 7.46 40.39
N GLU A 497 46.27 6.20 40.19
CA GLU A 497 45.70 5.64 38.96
C GLU A 497 44.26 5.21 39.25
N VAL A 498 43.34 5.73 38.45
CA VAL A 498 41.93 5.44 38.60
C VAL A 498 41.45 4.74 37.38
N ASP A 499 40.93 3.54 37.55
CA ASP A 499 40.19 2.86 36.51
C ASP A 499 38.71 3.31 36.59
N THR A 500 38.15 3.55 35.45
CA THR A 500 36.74 4.04 35.31
C THR A 500 35.91 2.97 34.64
N THR A 501 34.96 2.42 35.36
CA THR A 501 33.98 1.47 34.79
C THR A 501 32.62 2.14 34.72
N VAL A 502 32.05 2.24 33.53
CA VAL A 502 30.67 2.73 33.32
C VAL A 502 29.74 1.53 33.43
N VAL A 503 28.86 1.56 34.41
CA VAL A 503 27.81 0.53 34.60
C VAL A 503 26.49 1.14 34.22
N TYR A 504 25.83 0.55 33.23
CA TYR A 504 24.50 0.94 32.83
C TYR A 504 23.49 0.31 33.78
N THR A 505 22.73 1.12 34.49
CA THR A 505 21.73 0.67 35.46
C THR A 505 20.37 0.36 34.84
N GLN A 506 20.09 0.96 33.68
CA GLN A 506 18.88 0.72 32.91
C GLN A 506 19.24 0.82 31.43
N ALA A 507 18.93 -0.20 30.65
CA ALA A 507 19.23 -0.26 29.23
C ALA A 507 18.07 -0.90 28.47
N ASP A 508 17.79 -0.34 27.30
CA ASP A 508 16.83 -0.88 26.35
C ASP A 508 17.56 -1.52 25.19
N THR A 509 17.05 -2.68 24.78
CA THR A 509 17.56 -3.38 23.60
C THR A 509 16.73 -3.00 22.41
N MET A 510 17.37 -2.42 21.39
CA MET A 510 16.74 -2.02 20.16
C MET A 510 17.27 -2.87 19.02
N TRP A 511 16.41 -3.65 18.42
CA TRP A 511 16.75 -4.42 17.23
C TRP A 511 16.79 -3.50 16.01
N TYR A 512 17.76 -3.67 15.13
CA TYR A 512 17.92 -2.84 13.95
C TYR A 512 18.17 -3.61 12.64
N GLU A 513 18.45 -4.91 12.73
CA GLU A 513 18.70 -5.81 11.61
C GLU A 513 18.14 -7.19 11.95
N GLY A 514 17.51 -7.85 10.99
CA GLY A 514 16.92 -9.18 11.14
C GLY A 514 17.94 -10.31 11.06
N ASP A 515 17.45 -11.52 10.85
CA ASP A 515 18.26 -12.75 10.84
C ASP A 515 18.87 -13.12 9.47
N ASN A 516 18.66 -12.29 8.46
CA ASN A 516 19.03 -12.42 7.05
C ASN A 516 18.14 -13.41 6.25
N VAL A 517 17.03 -13.84 6.81
CA VAL A 517 16.01 -14.60 6.10
C VAL A 517 14.83 -13.70 5.77
N PRO A 518 14.44 -13.55 4.50
CA PRO A 518 13.36 -12.65 4.13
C PRO A 518 12.02 -13.05 4.72
N ASP A 519 11.36 -12.11 5.39
CA ASP A 519 10.00 -12.26 5.89
C ASP A 519 8.96 -11.65 4.96
N PHE A 520 9.26 -10.51 4.35
CA PHE A 520 8.33 -9.66 3.58
C PHE A 520 7.07 -9.29 4.37
N ARG A 521 7.17 -9.19 5.68
CA ARG A 521 6.05 -8.97 6.59
C ARG A 521 6.35 -7.80 7.51
N GLY A 522 5.52 -6.79 7.40
CA GLY A 522 5.53 -5.65 8.31
C GLY A 522 4.54 -5.81 9.46
N ALA A 523 4.47 -4.76 10.30
CA ALA A 523 3.40 -4.62 11.26
C ALA A 523 2.04 -4.58 10.55
N SER A 524 1.06 -5.25 11.10
CA SER A 524 -0.30 -5.29 10.55
C SER A 524 -1.31 -4.86 11.61
N PRO A 525 -2.37 -4.15 11.23
CA PRO A 525 -3.46 -3.93 12.16
C PRO A 525 -4.07 -5.25 12.62
N PRO A 526 -4.73 -5.29 13.77
CA PRO A 526 -5.45 -6.47 14.18
C PRO A 526 -6.45 -6.90 13.09
N PRO A 527 -6.63 -8.20 12.83
CA PRO A 527 -7.53 -8.66 11.78
C PRO A 527 -8.94 -8.11 11.99
N PRO A 528 -9.63 -7.66 10.91
CA PRO A 528 -10.97 -7.14 11.01
C PRO A 528 -11.95 -8.25 11.42
N PRO A 529 -12.96 -7.96 12.25
CA PRO A 529 -13.92 -8.95 12.65
C PRO A 529 -14.90 -9.30 11.53
N GLU A 530 -15.34 -10.54 11.44
CA GLU A 530 -16.37 -10.97 10.50
C GLU A 530 -17.74 -10.38 10.89
N LEU A 531 -18.42 -9.73 9.95
CA LEU A 531 -19.66 -9.00 10.22
C LEU A 531 -20.92 -9.83 9.94
N ARG A 532 -21.87 -9.77 10.87
CA ARG A 532 -23.22 -10.30 10.73
C ARG A 532 -24.22 -9.13 10.78
N VAL A 533 -24.73 -8.72 9.62
CA VAL A 533 -25.67 -7.59 9.52
C VAL A 533 -27.09 -8.10 9.50
N ILE A 534 -27.91 -7.62 10.42
CA ILE A 534 -29.32 -7.96 10.58
C ILE A 534 -30.16 -6.72 10.26
N PRO A 535 -30.74 -6.65 9.06
CA PRO A 535 -31.57 -5.52 8.66
C PRO A 535 -32.97 -5.60 9.28
N GLY A 536 -33.65 -4.45 9.34
CA GLY A 536 -35.01 -4.39 9.84
C GLY A 536 -35.63 -3.00 9.76
N ILE A 537 -36.92 -2.94 10.04
CA ILE A 537 -37.69 -1.72 10.15
C ILE A 537 -38.21 -1.62 11.58
N ASP A 538 -38.10 -0.44 12.18
CA ASP A 538 -38.65 -0.19 13.49
C ASP A 538 -40.18 0.09 13.47
N ARG A 539 -40.77 0.24 14.65
CA ARG A 539 -42.21 0.51 14.80
C ARG A 539 -42.68 1.85 14.20
N PHE A 540 -41.78 2.72 13.79
CA PHE A 540 -42.05 4.01 13.16
C PHE A 540 -41.79 3.99 11.65
N ASN A 541 -41.58 2.79 11.05
CA ASN A 541 -41.20 2.57 9.66
C ASN A 541 -39.86 3.21 9.28
N SER A 542 -38.97 3.39 10.25
CA SER A 542 -37.62 3.81 10.03
C SER A 542 -36.68 2.59 9.93
N GLY A 543 -35.75 2.61 8.99
CA GLY A 543 -34.82 1.51 8.79
C GLY A 543 -33.81 1.41 9.91
N ARG A 544 -33.36 0.19 10.20
CA ARG A 544 -32.27 -0.09 11.10
C ARG A 544 -31.38 -1.20 10.55
N LEU A 545 -30.09 -1.12 10.86
CA LEU A 545 -29.12 -2.19 10.66
C LEU A 545 -28.49 -2.52 12.01
N CYS A 546 -28.62 -3.79 12.44
CA CYS A 546 -27.96 -4.30 13.63
C CYS A 546 -26.72 -5.05 13.16
N VAL A 547 -25.54 -4.53 13.50
CA VAL A 547 -24.25 -5.10 13.11
C VAL A 547 -23.69 -5.82 14.32
N ARG A 548 -23.39 -7.10 14.14
CA ARG A 548 -22.78 -7.97 15.15
C ARG A 548 -21.46 -8.51 14.64
N TRP A 549 -20.51 -8.69 15.55
CA TRP A 549 -19.23 -9.32 15.25
C TRP A 549 -18.66 -10.03 16.46
N ASN A 550 -17.79 -11.00 16.19
CA ASN A 550 -16.98 -11.64 17.21
C ASN A 550 -15.56 -11.11 17.13
N GLY A 551 -15.06 -10.58 18.23
CA GLY A 551 -13.74 -9.97 18.32
C GLY A 551 -12.60 -10.91 18.70
N PHE A 552 -12.85 -12.21 18.80
CA PHE A 552 -11.85 -13.17 19.31
C PHE A 552 -10.52 -13.08 18.54
N ARG A 553 -10.58 -13.12 17.22
CA ARG A 553 -9.37 -13.01 16.38
C ARG A 553 -8.69 -11.65 16.56
N SER A 554 -9.45 -10.57 16.40
CA SER A 554 -8.91 -9.20 16.50
C SER A 554 -8.22 -8.95 17.85
N GLU A 555 -8.77 -9.47 18.97
CA GLU A 555 -8.28 -9.19 20.32
C GLU A 555 -7.19 -10.14 20.81
N THR A 556 -6.99 -11.31 20.16
CA THR A 556 -6.05 -12.34 20.64
C THR A 556 -4.94 -12.69 19.68
N GLU A 557 -5.09 -12.38 18.39
CA GLU A 557 -4.05 -12.58 17.40
C GLU A 557 -2.90 -11.60 17.66
N LYS A 558 -1.69 -12.10 17.54
CA LYS A 558 -0.49 -11.31 17.75
C LYS A 558 -0.07 -10.67 16.44
N ASP A 559 0.24 -9.39 16.47
CA ASP A 559 0.93 -8.74 15.38
C ASP A 559 2.27 -9.44 15.07
N ILE A 560 2.55 -9.64 13.77
CA ILE A 560 3.72 -10.40 13.31
C ILE A 560 5.01 -9.67 13.64
N PHE A 561 5.02 -8.34 13.57
CA PHE A 561 6.19 -7.52 13.82
C PHE A 561 6.46 -7.34 15.32
N SER A 562 5.47 -6.87 16.08
CA SER A 562 5.60 -6.62 17.53
C SER A 562 5.51 -7.91 18.37
N ARG A 563 4.84 -8.95 17.88
CA ARG A 563 4.52 -10.24 18.53
C ARG A 563 3.69 -10.12 19.80
N VAL A 564 3.06 -9.01 19.95
CA VAL A 564 2.15 -8.72 21.05
C VAL A 564 0.74 -8.70 20.49
N ALA A 565 -0.25 -9.14 21.26
CA ALA A 565 -1.64 -8.87 20.95
C ALA A 565 -1.91 -7.41 21.36
N ASP A 566 -1.80 -6.52 20.41
CA ASP A 566 -1.77 -5.06 20.57
C ASP A 566 -3.10 -4.38 20.22
N PHE A 567 -4.15 -5.17 20.08
CA PHE A 567 -5.51 -4.68 19.85
C PHE A 567 -5.90 -3.59 20.85
N GLU A 568 -6.41 -2.50 20.33
CA GLU A 568 -6.84 -1.34 21.09
C GLU A 568 -8.34 -1.12 21.02
N GLY A 569 -8.95 -1.28 19.85
CA GLY A 569 -10.36 -1.00 19.74
C GLY A 569 -11.01 -1.27 18.41
N TYR A 570 -12.29 -0.89 18.31
CA TYR A 570 -13.12 -1.00 17.10
C TYR A 570 -13.61 0.36 16.66
N ARG A 571 -13.74 0.54 15.34
CA ARG A 571 -14.43 1.67 14.72
C ARG A 571 -15.52 1.18 13.79
N VAL A 572 -16.70 1.80 13.89
CA VAL A 572 -17.88 1.44 13.09
C VAL A 572 -18.08 2.53 12.04
N TYR A 573 -18.12 2.14 10.80
CA TYR A 573 -18.27 3.03 9.65
C TYR A 573 -19.57 2.80 8.91
N LEU A 574 -20.06 3.87 8.27
CA LEU A 574 -21.22 3.86 7.40
C LEU A 574 -20.88 4.62 6.12
N SER A 575 -21.26 4.06 4.97
CA SER A 575 -21.12 4.72 3.67
C SER A 575 -22.37 4.53 2.81
N LEU A 576 -22.49 5.36 1.77
CA LEU A 576 -23.51 5.25 0.72
C LEU A 576 -22.94 4.64 -0.58
N SER A 577 -21.63 4.42 -0.64
CA SER A 577 -20.92 3.79 -1.75
C SER A 577 -19.83 2.86 -1.21
N SER A 578 -19.19 2.08 -2.09
CA SER A 578 -18.04 1.25 -1.74
C SER A 578 -16.70 2.01 -1.76
N GLN A 579 -16.69 3.30 -2.06
CA GLN A 579 -15.47 4.11 -2.12
C GLN A 579 -14.96 4.44 -0.73
N LEU A 580 -13.65 4.26 -0.49
CA LEU A 580 -13.03 4.53 0.82
C LEU A 580 -13.30 5.95 1.34
N SER A 581 -13.24 6.94 0.48
CA SER A 581 -13.48 8.36 0.81
C SER A 581 -14.87 8.66 1.36
N ASP A 582 -15.84 7.78 1.13
CA ASP A 582 -17.25 8.00 1.49
C ASP A 582 -17.61 7.37 2.84
N PHE A 583 -16.69 6.59 3.44
CA PHE A 583 -16.90 5.99 4.74
C PHE A 583 -16.77 7.03 5.85
N VAL A 584 -17.82 7.15 6.65
CA VAL A 584 -17.90 8.09 7.78
C VAL A 584 -17.86 7.28 9.07
N LEU A 585 -16.93 7.65 9.96
CA LEU A 585 -16.86 7.10 11.32
C LEU A 585 -18.11 7.51 12.11
N VAL A 586 -18.82 6.50 12.61
CA VAL A 586 -20.09 6.71 13.34
C VAL A 586 -19.94 6.45 14.84
N SER A 587 -19.16 5.44 15.20
CA SER A 587 -18.90 5.08 16.58
C SER A 587 -17.53 4.42 16.72
N SER A 588 -16.90 4.59 17.87
CA SER A 588 -15.68 3.87 18.19
C SER A 588 -15.70 3.39 19.63
N PHE A 589 -15.02 2.29 19.86
CA PHE A 589 -14.68 1.76 21.18
C PHE A 589 -13.18 1.64 21.24
N ASP A 590 -12.58 2.17 22.26
CA ASP A 590 -11.17 2.11 22.56
C ASP A 590 -11.00 1.57 23.98
N ARG A 591 -10.05 0.67 24.17
CA ARG A 591 -9.79 0.00 25.44
C ARG A 591 -9.33 0.98 26.49
N GLU A 592 -9.86 0.89 27.72
CA GLU A 592 -9.43 1.79 28.80
C GLU A 592 -8.07 1.38 29.33
N ASP A 593 -7.04 2.16 28.99
CA ASP A 593 -5.70 1.98 29.52
C ASP A 593 -4.88 3.27 29.64
N TYR A 594 -3.61 3.14 29.99
CA TYR A 594 -2.77 4.23 30.44
C TYR A 594 -1.37 4.10 29.88
N ASN A 595 -0.92 5.13 29.18
CA ASN A 595 0.46 5.29 28.78
C ASN A 595 1.35 5.61 29.98
N LYS A 596 2.47 4.88 30.13
CA LYS A 596 3.48 5.12 31.14
C LYS A 596 4.66 5.90 30.55
N PHE A 597 4.89 7.10 31.03
CA PHE A 597 6.01 7.93 30.65
C PHE A 597 7.13 7.80 31.67
N ILE A 598 8.32 7.40 31.23
CA ILE A 598 9.51 7.23 32.06
C ILE A 598 10.40 8.46 31.86
N TYR A 599 10.92 9.02 32.98
CA TYR A 599 11.86 10.13 32.90
C TYR A 599 13.27 9.65 32.60
N ASN A 600 13.83 10.13 31.51
CA ASN A 600 15.21 9.89 31.12
C ASN A 600 16.09 11.02 31.64
N GLU A 601 16.84 10.78 32.74
CA GLU A 601 17.71 11.80 33.36
C GLU A 601 18.85 12.23 32.43
N GLY A 602 19.35 11.32 31.57
CA GLY A 602 20.46 11.62 30.66
C GLY A 602 20.11 12.62 29.57
N ARG A 603 18.82 12.66 29.18
CA ARG A 603 18.28 13.54 28.12
C ARG A 603 17.40 14.67 28.64
N ASP A 604 17.04 14.64 29.92
CA ASP A 604 16.07 15.56 30.55
C ASP A 604 14.70 15.55 29.82
N ILE A 605 14.25 14.35 29.37
CA ILE A 605 12.97 14.17 28.66
C ILE A 605 12.14 13.04 29.26
N TRP A 606 10.84 13.07 28.98
CA TRP A 606 9.93 11.98 29.24
C TRP A 606 9.75 11.13 27.98
N GLU A 607 9.89 9.82 28.11
CA GLU A 607 9.81 8.88 27.01
C GLU A 607 8.67 7.89 27.24
N LEU A 608 7.90 7.64 26.18
CA LEU A 608 6.92 6.56 26.11
C LEU A 608 7.62 5.35 25.47
N ARG A 609 7.69 4.23 26.20
CA ARG A 609 8.41 3.05 25.72
C ARG A 609 7.63 1.76 25.79
N ASP A 610 6.84 1.62 26.83
CA ASP A 610 6.01 0.45 27.03
C ASP A 610 4.68 0.59 26.29
N PRO A 611 4.05 -0.51 25.87
CA PRO A 611 2.65 -0.51 25.50
C PRO A 611 1.77 0.01 26.64
N PRO A 612 0.54 0.47 26.35
CA PRO A 612 -0.38 0.92 27.37
C PRO A 612 -0.70 -0.17 28.40
N PHE A 613 -0.96 0.23 29.60
CA PHE A 613 -1.30 -0.66 30.72
C PHE A 613 -2.78 -0.54 31.07
N THR A 614 -3.46 -1.64 31.17
CA THR A 614 -4.82 -1.64 31.74
C THR A 614 -4.75 -1.29 33.23
N LEU A 615 -5.84 -0.76 33.79
CA LEU A 615 -5.93 -0.45 35.20
C LEU A 615 -5.65 -1.66 36.09
N ASP A 616 -6.10 -2.83 35.67
CA ASP A 616 -5.88 -4.08 36.41
C ASP A 616 -4.41 -4.51 36.40
N SER A 617 -3.73 -4.36 35.26
CA SER A 617 -2.29 -4.58 35.15
C SER A 617 -1.49 -3.64 36.06
N LEU A 618 -1.86 -2.34 36.08
CA LEU A 618 -1.22 -1.37 36.97
C LEU A 618 -1.47 -1.69 38.46
N ARG A 619 -2.67 -2.12 38.80
CA ARG A 619 -3.00 -2.55 40.18
C ARG A 619 -2.27 -3.81 40.62
N ALA A 620 -2.08 -4.74 39.67
CA ALA A 620 -1.27 -5.96 39.91
C ALA A 620 0.21 -5.60 40.18
N LEU A 621 0.75 -4.63 39.41
CA LEU A 621 2.14 -4.19 39.56
C LEU A 621 2.40 -3.34 40.82
N TYR A 622 1.52 -2.40 41.10
CA TYR A 622 1.76 -1.32 42.08
C TYR A 622 0.84 -1.39 43.31
N GLY A 623 -0.08 -2.37 43.36
CA GLY A 623 -1.00 -2.61 44.45
C GLY A 623 -2.45 -2.25 44.16
N GLY A 624 -3.39 -2.99 44.76
CA GLY A 624 -4.83 -2.98 44.44
C GLY A 624 -5.55 -1.63 44.56
N ASN A 625 -4.94 -0.65 45.27
CA ASN A 625 -5.48 0.70 45.39
C ASN A 625 -4.75 1.71 44.46
N PHE A 626 -3.89 1.24 43.57
CA PHE A 626 -3.18 2.11 42.66
C PHE A 626 -4.16 2.78 41.72
N ASP A 627 -4.02 4.08 41.54
CA ASP A 627 -4.78 4.89 40.59
C ASP A 627 -3.80 5.74 39.78
N PRO A 628 -3.62 5.43 38.49
CA PRO A 628 -2.68 6.12 37.62
C PRO A 628 -3.01 7.62 37.46
N LEU A 629 -4.27 8.02 37.57
CA LEU A 629 -4.69 9.43 37.44
C LEU A 629 -4.23 10.34 38.57
N ASN A 630 -3.73 9.77 39.67
CA ASN A 630 -3.10 10.53 40.72
C ASN A 630 -1.68 10.99 40.39
N PHE A 631 -1.11 10.48 39.29
CA PHE A 631 0.27 10.76 38.89
C PHE A 631 0.30 11.41 37.49
N ASN A 632 0.91 12.57 37.40
CA ASN A 632 1.08 13.35 36.19
C ASN A 632 2.49 13.97 36.15
N ILE A 633 2.80 14.78 35.15
CA ILE A 633 4.10 15.42 35.00
C ILE A 633 4.54 16.24 36.22
N ASP A 634 3.59 16.80 37.00
CA ASP A 634 3.85 17.58 38.20
C ASP A 634 3.84 16.72 39.47
N GLN A 635 3.08 15.63 39.47
CA GLN A 635 2.97 14.67 40.56
C GLN A 635 3.46 13.30 40.10
N ARG A 636 4.76 13.10 40.18
CA ARG A 636 5.46 11.92 39.65
C ARG A 636 5.33 10.73 40.60
N PHE A 637 5.28 9.54 40.06
CA PHE A 637 5.35 8.29 40.81
C PHE A 637 6.80 7.81 40.88
N TYR A 638 7.27 7.54 42.09
CA TYR A 638 8.61 7.04 42.37
C TYR A 638 8.50 5.57 42.76
N TRP A 639 9.09 4.72 42.00
CA TRP A 639 9.09 3.28 42.22
C TRP A 639 10.47 2.68 41.93
N GLN A 640 11.11 2.09 42.98
CA GLN A 640 12.49 1.67 42.89
C GLN A 640 13.40 2.84 42.42
N ASP A 641 14.21 2.62 41.37
CA ASP A 641 15.11 3.64 40.83
C ASP A 641 14.52 4.40 39.61
N SER A 642 13.20 4.27 39.39
CA SER A 642 12.55 4.88 38.26
C SER A 642 11.51 5.91 38.66
N VAL A 643 11.36 6.94 37.80
CA VAL A 643 10.38 8.01 37.97
C VAL A 643 9.48 8.02 36.78
N PHE A 644 8.18 7.90 36.98
CA PHE A 644 7.21 7.92 35.91
C PHE A 644 5.91 8.60 36.30
N TYR A 645 5.16 8.97 35.28
CA TYR A 645 3.78 9.39 35.40
C TYR A 645 2.92 8.66 34.36
N PHE A 646 1.61 8.75 34.53
CA PHE A 646 0.65 8.10 33.65
C PHE A 646 -0.21 9.14 32.97
N LYS A 647 -0.53 8.86 31.70
CA LYS A 647 -1.51 9.61 30.95
C LYS A 647 -2.52 8.62 30.42
N ARG A 648 -3.80 8.92 30.66
CA ARG A 648 -4.84 8.17 29.99
C ARG A 648 -4.59 8.19 28.49
N GLN A 649 -4.60 7.06 27.83
CA GLN A 649 -4.54 6.99 26.38
C GLN A 649 -5.76 7.69 25.82
N ASP A 650 -5.60 8.34 24.66
CA ASP A 650 -6.71 9.04 24.05
C ASP A 650 -7.62 8.02 23.36
N TRP A 651 -8.83 7.89 23.85
CA TRP A 651 -9.82 6.99 23.24
C TRP A 651 -11.20 7.63 23.15
N ASN A 652 -11.94 7.19 22.14
CA ASN A 652 -13.36 7.48 22.04
C ASN A 652 -14.14 6.45 22.85
N ARG A 653 -14.46 6.79 24.07
CA ARG A 653 -15.07 5.86 25.01
C ARG A 653 -16.48 5.48 24.57
N SER A 654 -16.68 4.20 24.30
CA SER A 654 -18.00 3.57 24.25
C SER A 654 -18.30 2.97 25.61
N ASP A 655 -19.47 3.22 26.17
CA ASP A 655 -19.94 2.46 27.34
C ASP A 655 -20.44 1.09 26.84
N LEU A 656 -19.67 0.06 27.05
CA LEU A 656 -19.98 -1.31 26.56
C LEU A 656 -21.29 -1.89 27.13
N LEU A 657 -21.88 -1.24 28.12
CA LEU A 657 -23.19 -1.57 28.68
C LEU A 657 -24.33 -0.74 28.05
N ASP A 658 -24.02 0.33 27.34
CA ASP A 658 -25.02 1.18 26.69
C ASP A 658 -25.32 0.68 25.28
N SER A 659 -26.51 0.13 25.07
CA SER A 659 -27.00 -0.33 23.77
C SER A 659 -27.18 0.75 22.69
N ALA A 660 -26.89 2.02 23.00
CA ALA A 660 -26.84 3.11 22.02
C ALA A 660 -25.45 3.25 21.36
N ASN A 661 -24.44 2.59 21.89
CA ASN A 661 -23.06 2.58 21.45
C ASN A 661 -22.64 1.17 21.01
N ILE A 662 -21.36 0.99 20.69
CA ILE A 662 -20.75 -0.35 20.61
C ILE A 662 -20.91 -0.98 22.00
N HIS A 663 -21.50 -2.13 22.10
CA HIS A 663 -21.73 -2.81 23.37
C HIS A 663 -21.58 -4.32 23.27
N LYS A 664 -21.26 -4.97 24.38
CA LYS A 664 -21.18 -6.43 24.47
C LYS A 664 -22.60 -7.01 24.49
N ILE A 665 -22.80 -8.09 23.73
CA ILE A 665 -24.08 -8.85 23.75
C ILE A 665 -24.22 -9.60 25.08
N TYR A 666 -23.10 -10.08 25.63
CA TYR A 666 -23.03 -10.81 26.89
C TYR A 666 -22.12 -10.05 27.90
N PRO A 667 -22.57 -8.95 28.49
CA PRO A 667 -21.72 -8.10 29.31
C PRO A 667 -21.25 -8.75 30.63
N ASP A 668 -21.97 -9.75 31.15
CA ASP A 668 -21.65 -10.45 32.39
C ASP A 668 -20.79 -11.73 32.15
N GLU A 669 -20.47 -12.05 30.90
CA GLU A 669 -19.66 -13.22 30.57
C GLU A 669 -18.19 -12.98 30.92
N PRO A 670 -17.55 -13.85 31.73
CA PRO A 670 -16.13 -13.72 32.05
C PRO A 670 -15.25 -14.09 30.84
N PRO A 671 -13.95 -13.71 30.87
CA PRO A 671 -13.00 -14.16 29.87
C PRO A 671 -12.97 -15.69 29.74
N PRO A 672 -12.78 -16.23 28.55
CA PRO A 672 -12.76 -17.68 28.32
C PRO A 672 -11.72 -18.41 29.16
N THR A 673 -12.08 -19.59 29.64
CA THR A 673 -11.17 -20.44 30.40
C THR A 673 -10.06 -21.01 29.53
N ILE A 674 -10.35 -21.30 28.26
CA ILE A 674 -9.41 -21.79 27.26
C ILE A 674 -9.61 -21.00 25.96
N LEU A 675 -8.53 -20.43 25.43
CA LEU A 675 -8.58 -19.64 24.20
C LEU A 675 -8.61 -20.48 22.89
N ASN A 676 -8.75 -21.78 22.98
CA ASN A 676 -8.90 -22.65 21.82
C ASN A 676 -10.37 -23.05 21.64
N PRO A 677 -11.07 -22.60 20.57
CA PRO A 677 -12.51 -22.84 20.38
C PRO A 677 -12.89 -24.31 20.33
N ASP A 678 -12.08 -25.19 19.73
CA ASP A 678 -12.35 -26.62 19.65
C ASP A 678 -12.27 -27.31 21.02
N SER A 679 -11.30 -26.92 21.83
CA SER A 679 -11.18 -27.36 23.20
C SER A 679 -12.33 -26.82 24.08
N ALA A 680 -12.68 -25.56 23.92
CA ALA A 680 -13.80 -24.94 24.65
C ALA A 680 -15.12 -25.63 24.31
N ARG A 681 -15.36 -25.99 23.04
CA ARG A 681 -16.55 -26.74 22.61
C ARG A 681 -16.71 -28.07 23.34
N ILE A 682 -15.60 -28.69 23.72
CA ILE A 682 -15.61 -29.99 24.44
C ILE A 682 -15.76 -29.81 25.95
N TYR A 683 -15.04 -28.84 26.55
CA TYR A 683 -14.88 -28.73 28.00
C TYR A 683 -15.68 -27.59 28.63
N TYR A 684 -16.02 -26.53 27.86
CA TYR A 684 -16.70 -25.32 28.33
C TYR A 684 -17.72 -24.82 27.29
N PRO A 685 -18.68 -25.67 26.84
CA PRO A 685 -19.63 -25.27 25.81
C PRO A 685 -20.54 -24.10 26.24
N GLU A 686 -20.69 -23.88 27.57
CA GLU A 686 -21.44 -22.73 28.09
C GLU A 686 -20.81 -21.37 27.81
N GLU A 687 -19.49 -21.30 27.54
CA GLU A 687 -18.78 -20.07 27.15
C GLU A 687 -19.00 -19.70 25.66
N LEU A 688 -19.63 -20.63 24.90
CA LEU A 688 -19.82 -20.45 23.46
C LEU A 688 -21.29 -20.13 23.12
N THR A 689 -21.47 -19.41 22.02
CA THR A 689 -22.77 -19.21 21.36
C THR A 689 -23.22 -20.48 20.64
N ASP A 690 -24.47 -20.49 20.12
CA ASP A 690 -24.97 -21.61 19.32
C ASP A 690 -24.16 -21.86 18.03
N ASP A 691 -23.52 -20.80 17.51
CA ASP A 691 -22.64 -20.84 16.32
C ASP A 691 -21.21 -21.32 16.67
N GLY A 692 -20.90 -21.48 17.97
CA GLY A 692 -19.61 -21.96 18.46
C GLY A 692 -18.56 -20.89 18.70
N GLU A 693 -18.95 -19.64 18.68
CA GLU A 693 -18.11 -18.48 18.96
C GLU A 693 -18.09 -18.13 20.45
N PHE A 694 -16.99 -17.55 20.96
CA PHE A 694 -16.91 -17.14 22.37
C PHE A 694 -17.84 -15.97 22.68
N LYS A 695 -18.77 -16.16 23.62
CA LYS A 695 -19.71 -15.11 24.08
C LYS A 695 -19.02 -13.87 24.60
N TYR A 696 -17.89 -14.01 25.25
CA TYR A 696 -17.12 -12.88 25.81
C TYR A 696 -16.73 -11.84 24.76
N TYR A 697 -16.48 -12.27 23.51
CA TYR A 697 -16.04 -11.41 22.42
C TYR A 697 -17.17 -10.97 21.49
N GLU A 698 -18.45 -11.21 21.83
CA GLU A 698 -19.60 -10.81 21.03
C GLU A 698 -20.00 -9.35 21.26
N TYR A 699 -19.95 -8.57 20.17
CA TYR A 699 -20.28 -7.16 20.15
C TYR A 699 -21.46 -6.86 19.22
N GLU A 700 -22.16 -5.76 19.49
CA GLU A 700 -23.25 -5.26 18.66
C GLU A 700 -23.22 -3.73 18.57
N TYR A 701 -23.57 -3.21 17.38
CA TYR A 701 -23.90 -1.81 17.15
C TYR A 701 -25.17 -1.69 16.30
N VAL A 702 -26.04 -0.73 16.61
CA VAL A 702 -27.34 -0.59 15.93
C VAL A 702 -27.45 0.77 15.29
N PHE A 703 -27.38 0.82 13.97
CA PHE A 703 -27.77 2.00 13.19
C PHE A 703 -29.28 2.17 13.23
N LYS A 704 -29.74 3.39 13.50
CA LYS A 704 -31.16 3.76 13.61
C LYS A 704 -31.46 4.92 12.70
N ASN A 705 -32.76 5.12 12.39
CA ASN A 705 -33.25 6.21 11.56
C ASN A 705 -32.70 6.22 10.12
N LEU A 706 -32.42 5.03 9.57
CA LEU A 706 -31.98 4.86 8.21
C LEU A 706 -33.14 4.94 7.21
N LEU A 707 -32.85 5.36 5.98
CA LEU A 707 -33.81 5.36 4.89
C LEU A 707 -33.95 3.95 4.33
N VAL A 708 -35.13 3.39 4.39
CA VAL A 708 -35.41 1.99 3.99
C VAL A 708 -35.13 1.68 2.52
N SER A 709 -35.15 2.71 1.65
CA SER A 709 -34.86 2.57 0.21
C SER A 709 -33.40 2.76 -0.16
N GLN A 710 -32.54 3.05 0.82
CA GLN A 710 -31.13 3.32 0.60
C GLN A 710 -30.30 2.09 0.90
N LEU A 711 -29.44 1.71 -0.04
CA LEU A 711 -28.37 0.75 0.21
C LEU A 711 -27.30 1.43 1.06
N TYR A 712 -26.91 0.80 2.14
CA TYR A 712 -25.82 1.24 3.01
C TYR A 712 -24.69 0.23 2.99
N TYR A 713 -23.48 0.74 3.04
CA TYR A 713 -22.26 -0.02 3.19
C TYR A 713 -21.81 0.16 4.63
N VAL A 714 -21.72 -0.92 5.37
CA VAL A 714 -21.28 -0.92 6.78
C VAL A 714 -20.00 -1.69 6.93
N SER A 715 -19.11 -1.17 7.76
CA SER A 715 -17.83 -1.81 8.09
C SER A 715 -17.51 -1.62 9.56
N VAL A 716 -16.79 -2.58 10.13
CA VAL A 716 -16.17 -2.49 11.46
C VAL A 716 -14.71 -2.80 11.32
N THR A 717 -13.86 -1.85 11.67
CA THR A 717 -12.41 -2.01 11.68
C THR A 717 -11.92 -2.33 13.08
N ALA A 718 -10.75 -2.94 13.15
CA ALA A 718 -9.97 -3.09 14.37
C ALA A 718 -8.71 -2.24 14.26
N PHE A 719 -8.23 -1.68 15.38
CA PHE A 719 -6.99 -0.91 15.43
C PHE A 719 -6.17 -1.25 16.66
N ASP A 720 -4.86 -1.02 16.57
CA ASP A 720 -3.88 -1.25 17.61
C ASP A 720 -3.38 0.06 18.24
N TYR A 721 -2.50 -0.02 19.21
CA TYR A 721 -1.82 1.15 19.79
C TYR A 721 -0.46 1.42 19.13
N GLY A 722 0.00 0.60 18.19
CA GLY A 722 1.32 0.67 17.59
C GLY A 722 2.45 0.17 18.48
N SER A 723 3.66 0.55 18.17
CA SER A 723 4.87 0.19 18.93
C SER A 723 5.72 1.42 19.24
N PRO A 724 5.56 2.05 20.41
CA PRO A 724 6.30 3.27 20.74
C PRO A 724 7.83 3.10 20.70
N SER A 725 8.33 1.92 21.03
CA SER A 725 9.77 1.62 21.03
C SER A 725 10.38 1.59 19.62
N SER A 726 9.61 1.19 18.62
CA SER A 726 10.01 1.18 17.20
C SER A 726 9.57 2.42 16.43
N GLY A 727 8.82 3.33 17.08
CA GLY A 727 8.23 4.51 16.43
C GLY A 727 7.05 4.19 15.52
N LEU A 728 6.50 2.98 15.59
CA LEU A 728 5.30 2.58 14.87
C LEU A 728 4.08 3.25 15.49
N LEU A 729 3.30 3.94 14.67
CA LEU A 729 2.03 4.52 15.05
C LEU A 729 0.92 3.46 15.04
N SER A 730 -0.23 3.80 15.65
CA SER A 730 -1.44 2.98 15.63
C SER A 730 -1.84 2.66 14.19
N LEU A 731 -2.05 1.39 13.89
CA LEU A 731 -2.54 0.90 12.61
C LEU A 731 -4.02 0.55 12.71
N GLU A 732 -4.74 0.73 11.62
CA GLU A 732 -6.16 0.41 11.51
C GLU A 732 -6.41 -0.35 10.21
N THR A 733 -7.26 -1.37 10.27
CA THR A 733 -7.72 -2.07 9.06
C THR A 733 -8.50 -1.12 8.16
N SER A 734 -8.34 -1.22 6.85
CA SER A 734 -9.15 -0.41 5.92
C SER A 734 -10.64 -0.69 6.08
N PRO A 735 -11.50 0.35 6.15
CA PRO A 735 -12.95 0.16 6.16
C PRO A 735 -13.50 -0.62 4.96
N THR A 736 -12.73 -0.78 3.88
CA THR A 736 -13.16 -1.48 2.67
C THR A 736 -12.97 -3.00 2.73
N VAL A 737 -12.21 -3.52 3.69
CA VAL A 737 -11.85 -4.95 3.76
C VAL A 737 -13.03 -5.85 4.11
N ASN A 738 -13.86 -5.46 5.09
CA ASN A 738 -14.97 -6.27 5.57
C ASN A 738 -16.36 -5.62 5.34
N VAL A 739 -16.52 -4.93 4.24
CA VAL A 739 -17.75 -4.21 3.90
C VAL A 739 -18.92 -5.15 3.67
N VAL A 740 -20.05 -4.86 4.32
CA VAL A 740 -21.32 -5.50 4.04
C VAL A 740 -22.31 -4.45 3.49
N ALA A 741 -22.82 -4.69 2.29
CA ALA A 741 -23.84 -3.84 1.68
C ALA A 741 -25.23 -4.39 1.99
N GLU A 742 -26.09 -3.59 2.64
CA GLU A 742 -27.42 -4.05 3.06
C GLU A 742 -28.47 -2.91 3.01
N TYR A 743 -29.70 -3.26 2.65
CA TYR A 743 -30.84 -2.39 2.81
C TYR A 743 -31.42 -2.55 4.23
N PRO A 744 -31.77 -1.44 4.94
CA PRO A 744 -32.35 -1.52 6.27
C PRO A 744 -33.84 -1.90 6.22
N GLN A 745 -34.15 -3.08 5.71
CA GLN A 745 -35.49 -3.60 5.47
C GLN A 745 -35.67 -4.98 6.12
N ASN A 746 -36.91 -5.43 6.21
CA ASN A 746 -37.18 -6.79 6.69
C ASN A 746 -36.79 -7.81 5.62
N ARG A 747 -36.05 -8.86 5.97
CA ARG A 747 -35.68 -9.94 5.05
C ARG A 747 -36.90 -10.71 4.50
N ASN A 748 -36.79 -11.26 3.30
CA ASN A 748 -37.87 -12.02 2.65
C ASN A 748 -38.37 -13.17 3.52
N SER A 749 -37.46 -13.92 4.12
CA SER A 749 -37.80 -15.03 5.02
C SER A 749 -38.75 -14.59 6.14
N ARG A 750 -38.57 -13.40 6.68
CA ARG A 750 -39.46 -12.80 7.65
C ARG A 750 -40.77 -12.31 7.04
N VAL A 751 -40.70 -11.62 5.89
CA VAL A 751 -41.88 -11.13 5.16
C VAL A 751 -42.82 -12.29 4.82
N GLU A 752 -42.28 -13.37 4.31
CA GLU A 752 -43.00 -14.55 3.88
C GLU A 752 -43.61 -15.34 5.06
N THR A 753 -42.86 -15.49 6.14
CA THR A 753 -43.28 -16.22 7.36
C THR A 753 -44.36 -15.45 8.14
N GLU A 754 -44.13 -14.14 8.36
CA GLU A 754 -45.05 -13.28 9.14
C GLU A 754 -46.12 -12.67 8.28
N LYS A 755 -46.09 -12.83 6.95
CA LYS A 755 -47.01 -12.26 5.95
C LYS A 755 -47.09 -10.72 6.10
N LEU A 756 -45.96 -10.06 6.15
CA LEU A 756 -45.90 -8.61 6.30
C LEU A 756 -46.53 -7.93 5.07
N ASN A 757 -47.17 -6.78 5.30
CA ASN A 757 -47.77 -5.99 4.23
C ASN A 757 -46.72 -5.28 3.41
N VAL A 758 -46.92 -5.25 2.08
CA VAL A 758 -46.12 -4.44 1.16
C VAL A 758 -46.35 -2.95 1.49
N VAL A 759 -45.23 -2.23 1.56
CA VAL A 759 -45.23 -0.78 1.81
C VAL A 759 -44.79 -0.09 0.53
N VAL A 760 -45.48 0.98 0.14
CA VAL A 760 -45.18 1.76 -1.06
C VAL A 760 -44.94 3.21 -0.69
N TYR A 761 -43.78 3.75 -1.10
CA TYR A 761 -43.40 5.13 -0.82
C TYR A 761 -42.56 5.75 -1.97
N PRO A 762 -42.49 7.09 -2.08
CA PRO A 762 -43.40 8.04 -1.44
C PRO A 762 -44.83 7.86 -1.91
N ASN A 763 -45.81 7.96 -0.99
CA ASN A 763 -47.23 7.83 -1.33
C ASN A 763 -48.05 8.81 -0.46
N PRO A 764 -48.52 9.95 -0.98
CA PRO A 764 -48.56 10.33 -2.41
C PRO A 764 -47.18 10.59 -3.02
N TYR A 765 -47.00 10.18 -4.27
CA TYR A 765 -45.88 10.62 -5.10
C TYR A 765 -46.18 11.99 -5.69
N ARG A 766 -45.29 12.95 -5.58
CA ARG A 766 -45.44 14.30 -6.11
C ARG A 766 -44.27 14.64 -7.01
N ILE A 767 -44.52 15.17 -8.21
CA ILE A 767 -43.46 15.55 -9.16
C ILE A 767 -42.59 16.70 -8.61
N ASP A 768 -43.18 17.55 -7.75
CA ASP A 768 -42.49 18.67 -7.08
C ASP A 768 -41.99 18.30 -5.67
N GLY A 769 -41.91 17.00 -5.34
CA GLY A 769 -41.55 16.50 -4.02
C GLY A 769 -40.07 16.62 -3.66
N GLN A 770 -39.23 17.06 -4.61
CA GLN A 770 -37.76 17.20 -4.43
C GLN A 770 -37.07 15.97 -3.81
N TYR A 771 -37.55 14.78 -4.17
CA TYR A 771 -37.13 13.50 -3.59
C TYR A 771 -35.67 13.14 -3.81
N ARG A 772 -34.97 13.87 -4.66
CA ARG A 772 -33.52 13.76 -4.85
C ARG A 772 -32.75 14.42 -3.72
N SER A 773 -33.31 15.43 -3.09
CA SER A 773 -32.67 16.10 -1.96
C SER A 773 -32.79 15.27 -0.67
N PHE A 774 -31.86 15.48 0.26
CA PHE A 774 -31.96 14.88 1.59
C PHE A 774 -33.20 15.31 2.36
N GLU A 775 -33.59 16.57 2.23
CA GLU A 775 -34.80 17.13 2.85
C GLU A 775 -36.11 16.55 2.25
N GLY A 776 -36.08 16.16 0.97
CA GLY A 776 -37.17 15.45 0.29
C GLY A 776 -37.19 13.94 0.55
N GLY A 777 -36.30 13.43 1.37
CA GLY A 777 -36.19 12.03 1.77
C GLY A 777 -35.21 11.20 0.93
N GLY A 778 -34.58 11.78 -0.08
CA GLY A 778 -33.55 11.14 -0.89
C GLY A 778 -33.98 9.85 -1.59
N PHE A 779 -35.23 9.79 -2.06
CA PHE A 779 -35.79 8.57 -2.68
C PHE A 779 -35.43 8.41 -4.15
N GLU A 780 -34.86 9.43 -4.80
CA GLU A 780 -34.61 9.45 -6.25
C GLU A 780 -33.11 9.74 -6.56
N GLY A 781 -32.63 9.18 -7.65
CA GLY A 781 -31.38 9.57 -8.32
C GLY A 781 -30.08 9.30 -7.59
N ARG A 782 -30.06 8.49 -6.57
CA ARG A 782 -28.83 8.10 -5.87
C ARG A 782 -27.97 7.20 -6.73
N GLY A 783 -26.66 7.49 -6.77
CA GLY A 783 -25.73 6.83 -7.70
C GLY A 783 -25.95 7.21 -9.16
N GLN A 784 -26.78 8.22 -9.43
CA GLN A 784 -27.12 8.72 -10.78
C GLN A 784 -27.14 10.26 -10.80
N GLU A 785 -26.19 10.88 -10.14
CA GLU A 785 -26.13 12.33 -9.91
C GLU A 785 -26.12 13.15 -11.20
N THR A 786 -25.56 12.57 -12.28
CA THR A 786 -25.49 13.19 -13.61
C THR A 786 -26.76 13.01 -14.45
N MET A 787 -27.68 12.14 -14.04
CA MET A 787 -28.91 11.89 -14.78
C MET A 787 -29.94 13.03 -14.54
N PRO A 788 -30.72 13.42 -15.56
CA PRO A 788 -31.82 14.37 -15.41
C PRO A 788 -32.90 13.87 -14.45
N ASP A 789 -33.57 14.78 -13.73
CA ASP A 789 -34.59 14.45 -12.71
C ASP A 789 -35.76 13.65 -13.25
N ASP A 790 -36.12 13.82 -14.52
CA ASP A 790 -37.20 13.08 -15.17
C ASP A 790 -36.84 11.60 -15.46
N ARG A 791 -35.57 11.25 -15.39
CA ARG A 791 -35.07 9.87 -15.62
C ARG A 791 -34.79 9.09 -14.33
N VAL A 792 -34.83 9.76 -13.18
CA VAL A 792 -34.50 9.15 -11.88
C VAL A 792 -35.72 9.05 -10.95
N ARG A 793 -36.93 9.25 -11.49
CA ARG A 793 -38.17 9.11 -10.75
C ARG A 793 -38.33 7.71 -10.19
N ALA A 794 -38.78 7.61 -8.93
CA ALA A 794 -38.90 6.35 -8.25
C ALA A 794 -40.10 6.30 -7.29
N ILE A 795 -40.90 5.25 -7.42
CA ILE A 795 -41.82 4.78 -6.37
C ILE A 795 -41.32 3.42 -5.93
N HIS A 796 -41.06 3.26 -4.64
CA HIS A 796 -40.45 2.09 -4.05
C HIS A 796 -41.52 1.16 -3.48
N PHE A 797 -41.34 -0.15 -3.72
CA PHE A 797 -42.10 -1.21 -3.10
C PHE A 797 -41.17 -1.95 -2.15
N THR A 798 -41.53 -2.13 -0.89
CA THR A 798 -40.74 -2.85 0.12
C THR A 798 -41.59 -3.89 0.86
N ASN A 799 -40.98 -4.73 1.65
CA ASN A 799 -41.58 -5.94 2.21
C ASN A 799 -42.09 -6.86 1.11
N LEU A 800 -41.27 -7.08 0.08
CA LEU A 800 -41.61 -7.98 -1.00
C LEU A 800 -41.14 -9.41 -0.67
N PRO A 801 -41.91 -10.46 -1.05
CA PRO A 801 -41.33 -11.81 -1.17
C PRO A 801 -40.24 -11.84 -2.24
N HIS A 802 -39.27 -12.73 -2.12
CA HIS A 802 -38.15 -12.85 -3.07
C HIS A 802 -38.61 -13.07 -4.52
N LYS A 803 -39.81 -13.61 -4.71
CA LYS A 803 -40.43 -13.81 -6.02
C LYS A 803 -41.89 -13.37 -6.01
N CYS A 804 -42.20 -12.36 -6.83
CA CYS A 804 -43.56 -11.88 -7.00
C CYS A 804 -43.74 -11.12 -8.32
N THR A 805 -44.98 -10.89 -8.74
CA THR A 805 -45.30 -10.00 -9.86
C THR A 805 -46.06 -8.80 -9.33
N ILE A 806 -45.55 -7.62 -9.62
CA ILE A 806 -46.19 -6.33 -9.27
C ILE A 806 -46.94 -5.83 -10.49
N ARG A 807 -48.24 -5.55 -10.34
CA ARG A 807 -49.08 -4.93 -11.42
C ARG A 807 -49.69 -3.63 -10.91
N ILE A 808 -49.61 -2.62 -11.74
CA ILE A 808 -50.14 -1.28 -11.44
C ILE A 808 -51.26 -1.01 -12.43
N PHE A 809 -52.38 -0.54 -11.93
CA PHE A 809 -53.63 -0.31 -12.70
C PHE A 809 -54.12 1.11 -12.53
N THR A 810 -54.83 1.61 -13.55
CA THR A 810 -55.65 2.83 -13.43
C THR A 810 -56.86 2.56 -12.52
N LEU A 811 -57.63 3.64 -12.20
CA LEU A 811 -58.88 3.51 -11.45
C LEU A 811 -59.92 2.64 -12.17
N ASP A 812 -59.92 2.64 -13.49
CA ASP A 812 -60.82 1.86 -14.36
C ASP A 812 -60.35 0.42 -14.58
N GLY A 813 -59.19 0.02 -14.07
CA GLY A 813 -58.65 -1.33 -14.14
C GLY A 813 -57.71 -1.58 -15.33
N ASP A 814 -57.32 -0.57 -16.08
CA ASP A 814 -56.34 -0.75 -17.17
C ASP A 814 -54.95 -0.94 -16.62
N LEU A 815 -54.21 -1.90 -17.15
CA LEU A 815 -52.84 -2.21 -16.75
C LEU A 815 -51.89 -1.09 -17.21
N VAL A 816 -51.25 -0.45 -16.25
CA VAL A 816 -50.26 0.62 -16.43
C VAL A 816 -48.85 0.08 -16.55
N ARG A 817 -48.46 -0.79 -15.64
CA ARG A 817 -47.13 -1.40 -15.58
C ARG A 817 -47.22 -2.80 -14.98
N GLU A 818 -46.36 -3.68 -15.45
CA GLU A 818 -46.09 -4.99 -14.86
C GLU A 818 -44.58 -5.08 -14.61
N ILE A 819 -44.19 -5.54 -13.43
CA ILE A 819 -42.79 -5.72 -13.00
C ILE A 819 -42.67 -7.15 -12.45
N ASP A 820 -41.80 -7.92 -13.04
CA ASP A 820 -41.44 -9.24 -12.55
C ASP A 820 -40.25 -9.10 -11.58
N HIS A 821 -40.48 -9.47 -10.33
CA HIS A 821 -39.55 -9.43 -9.25
C HIS A 821 -39.13 -10.87 -8.91
N ASP A 822 -37.89 -11.25 -9.24
CA ASP A 822 -37.35 -12.61 -9.03
C ASP A 822 -35.85 -12.52 -8.70
N TYR A 823 -35.55 -12.53 -7.41
CA TYR A 823 -34.17 -12.43 -6.90
C TYR A 823 -33.88 -13.60 -5.96
N PRO A 824 -32.60 -13.95 -5.72
CA PRO A 824 -32.22 -14.93 -4.70
C PRO A 824 -32.79 -14.54 -3.31
N PRO A 825 -33.33 -15.49 -2.55
CA PRO A 825 -33.85 -15.21 -1.21
C PRO A 825 -32.84 -14.48 -0.32
N ASP A 826 -33.32 -13.49 0.41
CA ASP A 826 -32.57 -12.66 1.36
C ASP A 826 -31.37 -11.90 0.77
N SER A 827 -31.26 -11.83 -0.57
CA SER A 827 -30.31 -10.90 -1.22
C SER A 827 -30.74 -9.44 -1.02
N PRO A 828 -29.83 -8.47 -1.03
CA PRO A 828 -30.18 -7.05 -0.80
C PRO A 828 -31.26 -6.49 -1.71
N GLN A 829 -31.34 -6.98 -2.96
CA GLN A 829 -32.34 -6.52 -3.94
C GLN A 829 -33.70 -7.21 -3.78
N SER A 830 -33.75 -8.40 -3.16
CA SER A 830 -34.95 -9.23 -3.13
C SER A 830 -36.10 -8.67 -2.27
N MET A 831 -35.82 -7.68 -1.45
CA MET A 831 -36.81 -7.09 -0.52
C MET A 831 -37.42 -5.81 -1.05
N HIS A 832 -36.97 -5.33 -2.21
CA HIS A 832 -37.26 -4.03 -2.71
C HIS A 832 -37.33 -3.99 -4.24
N GLU A 833 -38.28 -3.23 -4.79
CA GLU A 833 -38.40 -3.01 -6.21
C GLU A 833 -38.76 -1.54 -6.47
N ILE A 834 -38.39 -1.02 -7.65
CA ILE A 834 -38.61 0.36 -8.04
C ILE A 834 -39.52 0.43 -9.28
N TRP A 835 -40.54 1.25 -9.22
CA TRP A 835 -41.22 1.69 -10.40
C TRP A 835 -40.72 3.09 -10.81
N ASP A 836 -40.18 3.17 -12.02
CA ASP A 836 -39.60 4.38 -12.64
C ASP A 836 -40.64 5.46 -13.00
N VAL A 837 -41.90 5.28 -12.59
CA VAL A 837 -43.05 6.15 -12.90
C VAL A 837 -43.28 6.28 -14.42
N ILE A 838 -42.98 5.18 -15.16
CA ILE A 838 -43.21 5.08 -16.60
C ILE A 838 -44.22 3.94 -16.86
N THR A 839 -45.21 4.20 -17.72
CA THR A 839 -46.19 3.20 -18.13
C THR A 839 -45.58 2.18 -19.11
N ARG A 840 -46.24 1.06 -19.32
CA ARG A 840 -45.84 0.04 -20.32
C ARG A 840 -45.74 0.58 -21.77
N ASN A 841 -46.33 1.75 -22.03
CA ASN A 841 -46.28 2.42 -23.33
C ASN A 841 -45.25 3.56 -23.36
N THR A 842 -44.27 3.56 -22.43
CA THR A 842 -43.21 4.57 -22.31
C THR A 842 -43.75 6.01 -22.10
N GLN A 843 -44.87 6.15 -21.46
CA GLN A 843 -45.47 7.44 -21.13
C GLN A 843 -45.45 7.68 -19.61
N VAL A 844 -45.42 8.95 -19.21
CA VAL A 844 -45.56 9.35 -17.81
C VAL A 844 -47.06 9.25 -17.44
N PRO A 845 -47.40 8.63 -16.29
CA PRO A 845 -48.80 8.56 -15.83
C PRO A 845 -49.32 9.94 -15.47
N VAL A 846 -50.61 10.16 -15.59
CA VAL A 846 -51.28 11.42 -15.18
C VAL A 846 -51.57 11.43 -13.67
N SER A 847 -51.79 12.60 -13.11
CA SER A 847 -52.26 12.72 -11.72
C SER A 847 -53.53 11.92 -11.48
N GLY A 848 -53.53 11.12 -10.42
CA GLY A 848 -54.68 10.26 -10.13
C GLY A 848 -54.38 9.22 -9.04
N ILE A 849 -55.39 8.39 -8.81
CA ILE A 849 -55.30 7.22 -7.95
C ILE A 849 -55.05 6.01 -8.84
N TYR A 850 -54.02 5.23 -8.48
CA TYR A 850 -53.67 3.99 -9.09
C TYR A 850 -53.79 2.87 -8.05
N TYR A 851 -54.12 1.66 -8.50
CA TYR A 851 -54.10 0.46 -7.68
C TYR A 851 -52.90 -0.38 -8.06
N TYR A 852 -52.31 -1.09 -7.08
CA TYR A 852 -51.33 -2.11 -7.33
C TYR A 852 -51.77 -3.46 -6.78
N SER A 853 -51.35 -4.53 -7.42
CA SER A 853 -51.40 -5.89 -6.88
C SER A 853 -49.97 -6.44 -6.82
N VAL A 854 -49.66 -7.14 -5.75
CA VAL A 854 -48.44 -7.97 -5.62
C VAL A 854 -48.89 -9.40 -5.47
N GLU A 855 -48.58 -10.23 -6.45
CA GLU A 855 -48.99 -11.64 -6.52
C GLU A 855 -47.79 -12.53 -6.30
N SER A 856 -47.83 -13.44 -5.32
CA SER A 856 -46.76 -14.38 -4.97
C SER A 856 -47.33 -15.71 -4.46
N ASP A 857 -46.50 -16.69 -4.32
CA ASP A 857 -46.84 -18.00 -3.70
C ASP A 857 -47.25 -17.87 -2.23
N TYR A 858 -46.87 -16.73 -1.58
CA TYR A 858 -47.22 -16.44 -0.18
C TYR A 858 -48.56 -15.69 0.00
N GLY A 859 -49.19 -15.32 -1.10
CA GLY A 859 -50.45 -14.63 -1.13
C GLY A 859 -50.50 -13.42 -2.06
N ASN A 860 -51.68 -12.79 -2.16
CA ASN A 860 -51.91 -11.61 -2.97
C ASN A 860 -52.20 -10.40 -2.09
N GLN A 861 -51.52 -9.29 -2.35
CA GLN A 861 -51.76 -8.03 -1.68
C GLN A 861 -52.20 -6.95 -2.68
N VAL A 862 -53.12 -6.09 -2.30
CA VAL A 862 -53.61 -5.00 -3.12
C VAL A 862 -53.55 -3.70 -2.31
N GLY A 863 -53.11 -2.65 -2.96
CA GLY A 863 -53.06 -1.34 -2.35
C GLY A 863 -53.28 -0.21 -3.35
N LYS A 864 -53.11 1.04 -2.91
CA LYS A 864 -53.29 2.24 -3.74
C LYS A 864 -52.05 3.11 -3.75
N ILE A 865 -51.83 3.76 -4.87
CA ILE A 865 -50.80 4.79 -5.06
C ILE A 865 -51.47 6.06 -5.50
N VAL A 866 -51.12 7.18 -4.92
CA VAL A 866 -51.61 8.51 -5.34
C VAL A 866 -50.42 9.21 -6.03
N ILE A 867 -50.65 9.62 -7.28
CA ILE A 867 -49.67 10.35 -8.09
C ILE A 867 -50.18 11.76 -8.33
N ILE A 868 -49.33 12.74 -8.10
CA ILE A 868 -49.57 14.18 -8.30
C ILE A 868 -48.43 14.69 -9.20
N MET A 869 -48.76 14.84 -10.50
CA MET A 869 -47.84 15.29 -11.55
C MET A 869 -47.97 16.81 -11.78
#